data_2e468a197f33694939661167acb74a57
#
_entry.id   2e468a197f33694939661167acb74a57
#
_cell.length_a   1.000
_cell.length_b   1.000
_cell.length_c   1.000
_cell.angle_alpha   90.00
_cell.angle_beta   90.00
_cell.angle_gamma   90.00
#
_symmetry.space_group_name_H-M   'P 1'
#
loop_
_entity.id
_entity.type
_entity.pdbx_description
1 polymer ?
#
loop_
_entity_poly.entity_id
_entity_poly.type
_entity_poly.pdbx_seq_one_letter_code
_entity_poly.pdbx_strand_id
1 'polypeptide(L)'
;MRRIQFIISLFFALSIHAQYTKFVDPKIGSEGQGRVFIGPSMPYGMVKPGPDCVSMPNAGWEKMPEAVKGFSQTHVSGTGGGQKYGNILIQPFRGTIQKTEYPQHRSAETMSLGYYSCDYIEGPHTEITTSERCAIYRFSGLDGLFVDSHTFLGIDTIPDKREAQQFVGSEININGEHEITGYSTVRGGWNNGGPYTVYFCLQSDVPFKKSITQDNKYAWVMFDKSTVNMKIGISFVSTDKARQNIVSCGFDDQLSHLRSTWNVLLSKIKINASVLQSRMFYTALYHTMLMPVDRSGENPNWTAVPYYDDYYATWDTYRTSSPLITLLSPQRQRDIVNSLINIYDNEGYMPDARSGNCNGRTQGGSNAEIVIADAFAKGLSGIDYEHAFKAMIKDAEVAPIDAEKEGRGGIAEYNSLGYIPYGIDRAGNRTVEYSYDDWCIAQVAKGLGYKVLYDKYHKRSGNWRNLWRGDYQWHGMSGFIMPRDADGNWLDSVVWGKSKVYHPLIPYTPDTKVAPWYIPWWGTFFYEALSAEYSLNIPHDVKGLIEACGGKDRFVKRLDTFFDNNHYNVANEPSFMTPYLYHWADRPELSCERIRQIINDNYSDRPDGLPGNDDSGAMSSWLVWNMLGLYPVAGQNLYLVGSPLIKSYSIELPNGRTLNVDAKGDRWKMKFIRHEDILNGGTLHLPNHNMVAMSPKTKETESTRAFNLSPSATTHLCKFVLNRQYRNWIVKCDLSNNDTLRLLCNNSLYCIPETVIENAEGFCWYSPQKGNNIYKCNETFLFISFKALSELKRDGKFVYNGIIWRQTYADAHFITVKADVDGTVMKISTSAELPWVLEMRNNPLGIDWNMELND
;
A
#
# COMPACT_ATOMS: atom_id res chain seq x y z
N MET A 1 -49.76 2.15 62.66
CA MET A 1 -48.39 2.03 62.15
C MET A 1 -48.45 1.38 60.77
N ARG A 2 -48.41 2.19 59.70
CA ARG A 2 -48.38 1.66 58.29
C ARG A 2 -46.92 1.70 57.82
N ARG A 3 -46.38 0.50 57.44
CA ARG A 3 -45.07 0.38 56.81
C ARG A 3 -45.22 0.74 55.34
N ILE A 4 -44.55 1.78 54.87
CA ILE A 4 -44.40 2.15 53.48
C ILE A 4 -43.19 1.35 52.96
N GLN A 5 -43.36 0.44 52.07
CA GLN A 5 -42.31 -0.23 51.30
C GLN A 5 -41.95 0.67 50.11
N PHE A 6 -40.72 1.18 50.09
CA PHE A 6 -40.14 1.83 48.90
C PHE A 6 -39.65 0.74 47.96
N ILE A 7 -40.30 0.60 46.83
CA ILE A 7 -39.79 -0.18 45.71
C ILE A 7 -38.91 0.76 44.90
N ILE A 8 -37.58 0.57 45.00
CA ILE A 8 -36.62 1.20 44.09
C ILE A 8 -36.60 0.39 42.79
N SER A 9 -37.31 0.93 41.79
CA SER A 9 -37.23 0.41 40.42
C SER A 9 -35.92 0.90 39.82
N LEU A 10 -34.91 0.00 39.70
CA LEU A 10 -33.70 0.25 38.96
C LEU A 10 -34.05 0.24 37.47
N PHE A 11 -34.27 1.39 36.87
CA PHE A 11 -34.31 1.54 35.43
C PHE A 11 -32.84 1.39 34.91
N PHE A 12 -32.49 0.22 34.43
CA PHE A 12 -31.39 0.07 33.50
C PHE A 12 -31.79 0.79 32.20
N ALA A 13 -31.38 2.02 32.04
CA ALA A 13 -31.39 2.68 30.76
C ALA A 13 -30.41 1.94 29.87
N LEU A 14 -30.88 1.01 29.09
CA LEU A 14 -30.18 0.50 27.91
C LEU A 14 -30.02 1.70 26.97
N SER A 15 -28.93 2.42 27.11
CA SER A 15 -28.49 3.37 26.10
C SER A 15 -28.25 2.56 24.83
N ILE A 16 -29.16 2.67 23.87
CA ILE A 16 -28.96 2.17 22.52
C ILE A 16 -27.82 3.02 21.92
N HIS A 17 -26.60 2.59 22.15
CA HIS A 17 -25.45 3.20 21.50
C HIS A 17 -25.56 2.84 20.01
N ALA A 18 -25.53 3.86 19.17
CA ALA A 18 -25.50 3.66 17.73
C ALA A 18 -24.31 2.74 17.37
N GLN A 19 -24.59 1.64 16.69
CA GLN A 19 -23.55 0.67 16.31
C GLN A 19 -22.92 1.11 14.97
N TYR A 20 -21.75 1.73 15.03
CA TYR A 20 -21.00 2.17 13.85
C TYR A 20 -20.29 1.00 13.17
N THR A 21 -19.97 -0.04 13.92
CA THR A 21 -19.33 -1.28 13.41
C THR A 21 -20.12 -1.95 12.28
N LYS A 22 -21.44 -1.77 12.23
CA LYS A 22 -22.29 -2.32 11.15
C LYS A 22 -22.02 -1.70 9.77
N PHE A 23 -21.37 -0.53 9.72
CA PHE A 23 -21.02 0.14 8.47
C PHE A 23 -19.67 -0.28 7.94
N VAL A 24 -18.84 -0.95 8.75
CA VAL A 24 -17.53 -1.43 8.30
C VAL A 24 -17.70 -2.69 7.44
N ASP A 25 -17.23 -2.61 6.21
CA ASP A 25 -17.17 -3.72 5.28
C ASP A 25 -15.70 -4.06 4.97
N PRO A 26 -15.13 -5.11 5.60
CA PRO A 26 -13.71 -5.47 5.40
C PRO A 26 -13.34 -5.82 3.95
N LYS A 27 -14.34 -6.02 3.07
CA LYS A 27 -14.10 -6.31 1.65
C LYS A 27 -13.68 -5.10 0.83
N ILE A 28 -14.01 -3.88 1.25
CA ILE A 28 -13.63 -2.68 0.48
C ILE A 28 -12.10 -2.62 0.41
N GLY A 29 -11.53 -2.61 -0.79
CA GLY A 29 -10.09 -2.60 -1.03
C GLY A 29 -9.42 -3.98 -0.98
N SER A 30 -10.16 -5.08 -0.77
CA SER A 30 -9.59 -6.43 -0.77
C SER A 30 -9.30 -6.98 -2.17
N GLU A 31 -9.99 -6.49 -3.18
CA GLU A 31 -9.72 -6.79 -4.59
C GLU A 31 -9.00 -5.62 -5.26
N GLY A 32 -8.43 -5.85 -6.42
CA GLY A 32 -7.71 -4.82 -7.17
C GLY A 32 -6.38 -4.46 -6.53
N GLN A 33 -6.15 -3.18 -6.28
CA GLN A 33 -4.86 -2.66 -5.81
C GLN A 33 -4.80 -2.39 -4.30
N GLY A 34 -5.94 -2.39 -3.59
CA GLY A 34 -6.01 -1.96 -2.18
C GLY A 34 -5.23 -2.83 -1.21
N ARG A 35 -5.20 -4.14 -1.44
CA ARG A 35 -4.43 -5.12 -0.64
C ARG A 35 -4.73 -5.10 0.85
N VAL A 36 -5.97 -4.76 1.21
CA VAL A 36 -6.38 -4.72 2.61
C VAL A 36 -6.55 -6.11 3.18
N PHE A 37 -6.31 -6.23 4.48
CA PHE A 37 -6.49 -7.47 5.22
C PHE A 37 -7.99 -7.75 5.48
N ILE A 38 -8.38 -9.01 5.32
CA ILE A 38 -9.80 -9.45 5.41
C ILE A 38 -10.18 -9.98 6.79
N GLY A 39 -9.28 -10.60 7.53
CA GLY A 39 -9.58 -11.27 8.79
C GLY A 39 -9.97 -10.33 9.94
N PRO A 40 -10.38 -10.88 11.09
CA PRO A 40 -10.63 -10.08 12.29
C PRO A 40 -9.34 -9.45 12.83
N SER A 41 -9.44 -8.23 13.35
CA SER A 41 -8.34 -7.55 14.04
C SER A 41 -8.88 -6.61 15.12
N MET A 42 -8.21 -6.57 16.26
CA MET A 42 -8.35 -5.46 17.20
C MET A 42 -7.72 -4.19 16.63
N PRO A 43 -8.11 -3.00 17.09
CA PRO A 43 -7.39 -1.79 16.70
C PRO A 43 -5.91 -1.92 17.03
N TYR A 44 -5.05 -1.75 16.02
CA TYR A 44 -3.59 -1.90 16.13
C TYR A 44 -3.14 -3.28 16.65
N GLY A 45 -3.99 -4.31 16.54
CA GLY A 45 -3.76 -5.65 17.07
C GLY A 45 -2.56 -6.34 16.42
N MET A 46 -1.80 -7.09 17.22
CA MET A 46 -0.62 -7.82 16.77
C MET A 46 -1.01 -9.09 16.00
N VAL A 47 -2.02 -9.82 16.49
CA VAL A 47 -2.55 -10.99 15.78
C VAL A 47 -3.58 -10.55 14.73
N LYS A 48 -3.40 -11.03 13.51
CA LYS A 48 -4.28 -10.80 12.37
C LYS A 48 -4.52 -12.14 11.66
N PRO A 49 -5.40 -12.98 12.22
CA PRO A 49 -5.67 -14.30 11.63
C PRO A 49 -6.52 -14.13 10.38
N GLY A 50 -6.09 -14.71 9.30
CA GLY A 50 -6.81 -14.60 8.05
C GLY A 50 -6.61 -15.78 7.13
N PRO A 51 -7.47 -15.94 6.12
CA PRO A 51 -7.31 -17.00 5.12
C PRO A 51 -6.13 -16.69 4.21
N ASP A 52 -5.27 -17.71 4.04
CA ASP A 52 -4.22 -17.73 3.04
C ASP A 52 -4.67 -18.60 1.88
N CYS A 53 -4.82 -18.02 0.71
CA CYS A 53 -5.17 -18.73 -0.51
C CYS A 53 -3.93 -19.32 -1.20
N VAL A 54 -4.16 -20.32 -2.04
CA VAL A 54 -3.08 -21.04 -2.75
C VAL A 54 -2.28 -20.13 -3.67
N SER A 55 -2.92 -19.14 -4.28
CA SER A 55 -2.28 -18.09 -5.09
C SER A 55 -1.40 -17.13 -4.30
N MET A 56 -1.46 -17.18 -2.97
CA MET A 56 -0.70 -16.33 -2.04
C MET A 56 -0.72 -14.84 -2.41
N PRO A 57 -1.87 -14.18 -2.48
CA PRO A 57 -1.92 -12.75 -2.70
C PRO A 57 -1.30 -11.98 -1.52
N ASN A 58 -1.05 -10.68 -1.68
CA ASN A 58 -0.28 -9.87 -0.75
C ASN A 58 -0.79 -9.95 0.71
N ALA A 59 -2.11 -9.86 0.90
CA ALA A 59 -2.76 -9.96 2.22
C ALA A 59 -3.36 -11.35 2.51
N GLY A 60 -2.95 -12.39 1.80
CA GLY A 60 -3.35 -13.78 2.00
C GLY A 60 -4.64 -14.19 1.28
N TRP A 61 -5.65 -13.35 1.28
CA TRP A 61 -6.97 -13.68 0.75
C TRP A 61 -7.14 -13.40 -0.75
N GLU A 62 -7.79 -14.31 -1.44
CA GLU A 62 -8.30 -14.13 -2.81
C GLU A 62 -9.76 -14.59 -2.86
N LYS A 63 -10.57 -13.99 -3.73
CA LYS A 63 -12.00 -14.34 -3.87
C LYS A 63 -12.24 -15.77 -4.34
N MET A 64 -13.44 -16.28 -4.06
CA MET A 64 -13.87 -17.57 -4.61
C MET A 64 -13.85 -17.55 -6.15
N PRO A 65 -13.50 -18.66 -6.81
CA PRO A 65 -13.38 -20.02 -6.28
C PRO A 65 -12.01 -20.42 -5.76
N GLU A 66 -11.09 -19.49 -5.56
CA GLU A 66 -9.73 -19.80 -5.11
C GLU A 66 -9.73 -20.61 -3.80
N ALA A 67 -8.88 -21.65 -3.72
CA ALA A 67 -8.79 -22.50 -2.56
C ALA A 67 -8.04 -21.84 -1.41
N VAL A 68 -8.47 -22.08 -0.17
CA VAL A 68 -7.81 -21.67 1.05
C VAL A 68 -6.82 -22.75 1.47
N LYS A 69 -5.55 -22.35 1.62
CA LYS A 69 -4.47 -23.18 2.13
C LYS A 69 -4.58 -23.39 3.65
N GLY A 70 -5.05 -22.37 4.38
CA GLY A 70 -5.25 -22.35 5.82
C GLY A 70 -5.36 -20.94 6.36
N PHE A 71 -5.21 -20.79 7.68
CA PHE A 71 -5.31 -19.52 8.39
C PHE A 71 -3.99 -19.27 9.14
N SER A 72 -3.15 -18.39 8.63
CA SER A 72 -1.98 -17.93 9.38
C SER A 72 -2.34 -16.82 10.38
N GLN A 73 -1.46 -16.57 11.36
CA GLN A 73 -1.78 -15.70 12.50
C GLN A 73 -1.29 -14.26 12.31
N THR A 74 -0.47 -14.03 11.30
CA THR A 74 0.21 -12.75 11.08
C THR A 74 0.01 -12.26 9.65
N HIS A 75 -0.57 -11.07 9.53
CA HIS A 75 -0.79 -10.38 8.25
C HIS A 75 -0.52 -8.90 8.37
N VAL A 76 -0.38 -8.25 7.22
CA VAL A 76 -0.35 -6.80 7.08
C VAL A 76 -1.55 -6.33 6.28
N SER A 77 -1.92 -5.07 6.42
CA SER A 77 -3.02 -4.47 5.67
C SER A 77 -2.52 -3.34 4.81
N GLY A 78 -2.78 -3.41 3.49
CA GLY A 78 -2.40 -2.39 2.55
C GLY A 78 -0.90 -2.11 2.60
N THR A 79 -0.08 -2.98 2.03
CA THR A 79 1.36 -2.71 1.90
C THR A 79 1.82 -2.89 0.48
N GLY A 80 2.75 -2.05 0.05
CA GLY A 80 3.43 -2.21 -1.22
C GLY A 80 4.34 -3.43 -1.27
N GLY A 81 4.87 -3.71 -2.45
CA GLY A 81 5.85 -4.76 -2.66
C GLY A 81 5.31 -6.18 -2.55
N GLY A 82 6.18 -7.10 -2.14
CA GLY A 82 5.86 -8.51 -1.96
C GLY A 82 5.10 -8.81 -0.67
N GLN A 83 4.68 -10.05 -0.54
CA GLN A 83 4.00 -10.56 0.65
C GLN A 83 4.90 -10.52 1.89
N LYS A 84 4.30 -10.38 3.06
CA LYS A 84 4.99 -10.31 4.35
C LYS A 84 4.28 -11.16 5.37
N TYR A 85 5.00 -11.66 6.35
CA TYR A 85 4.47 -12.52 7.42
C TYR A 85 3.83 -13.82 6.90
N GLY A 86 2.65 -14.20 7.40
CA GLY A 86 2.00 -15.47 7.10
C GLY A 86 2.49 -16.61 7.98
N ASN A 87 2.86 -16.31 9.23
CA ASN A 87 3.44 -17.29 10.15
C ASN A 87 2.35 -18.06 10.89
N ILE A 88 2.64 -19.34 11.17
CA ILE A 88 1.82 -20.26 11.94
C ILE A 88 0.43 -20.45 11.33
N LEU A 89 0.36 -21.36 10.36
CA LEU A 89 -0.88 -21.68 9.68
C LEU A 89 -1.58 -22.85 10.35
N ILE A 90 -2.89 -22.76 10.46
CA ILE A 90 -3.75 -23.88 10.84
C ILE A 90 -4.79 -24.14 9.76
N GLN A 91 -5.16 -25.42 9.58
CA GLN A 91 -6.20 -25.80 8.63
C GLN A 91 -6.99 -27.01 9.16
N PRO A 92 -8.33 -26.89 9.37
CA PRO A 92 -9.16 -28.05 9.70
C PRO A 92 -9.23 -28.98 8.49
N PHE A 93 -9.31 -30.28 8.73
CA PHE A 93 -9.45 -31.27 7.65
C PHE A 93 -10.40 -32.40 8.01
N ARG A 94 -10.85 -33.13 6.97
CA ARG A 94 -11.54 -34.41 7.08
C ARG A 94 -10.66 -35.55 6.57
N GLY A 95 -10.89 -36.71 7.12
CA GLY A 95 -10.21 -37.94 6.73
C GLY A 95 -8.92 -38.21 7.50
N THR A 96 -7.93 -38.77 6.82
CA THR A 96 -6.71 -39.29 7.48
C THR A 96 -5.54 -38.33 7.42
N ILE A 97 -4.67 -38.39 8.43
CA ILE A 97 -3.39 -37.69 8.48
C ILE A 97 -2.46 -38.28 7.41
N GLN A 98 -2.20 -37.59 6.33
CA GLN A 98 -1.24 -38.03 5.30
C GLN A 98 -0.71 -36.93 4.38
N LYS A 99 -1.05 -35.66 4.64
CA LYS A 99 -0.70 -34.55 3.73
C LYS A 99 -0.02 -33.43 4.49
N THR A 100 0.93 -32.80 3.88
CA THR A 100 1.57 -31.56 4.34
C THR A 100 0.84 -30.30 3.86
N GLU A 101 -0.26 -30.46 3.10
CA GLU A 101 -1.12 -29.40 2.60
C GLU A 101 -2.57 -29.89 2.52
N TYR A 102 -3.49 -29.03 2.93
CA TYR A 102 -4.93 -29.32 2.89
C TYR A 102 -5.68 -28.14 2.25
N PRO A 103 -5.39 -27.77 0.99
CA PRO A 103 -6.16 -26.71 0.33
C PRO A 103 -7.62 -27.13 0.19
N GLN A 104 -8.53 -26.23 0.57
CA GLN A 104 -9.97 -26.48 0.57
C GLN A 104 -10.72 -25.36 -0.14
N HIS A 105 -11.80 -25.71 -0.84
CA HIS A 105 -12.62 -24.79 -1.60
C HIS A 105 -13.79 -24.30 -0.76
N ARG A 106 -13.95 -22.99 -0.70
CA ARG A 106 -15.08 -22.37 0.01
C ARG A 106 -16.37 -22.56 -0.79
N SER A 107 -17.43 -22.97 -0.12
CA SER A 107 -18.81 -22.97 -0.65
C SER A 107 -19.56 -21.70 -0.24
N ALA A 108 -19.22 -21.13 0.93
CA ALA A 108 -19.74 -19.87 1.44
C ALA A 108 -18.69 -19.16 2.30
N GLU A 109 -18.80 -17.82 2.39
CA GLU A 109 -17.90 -17.00 3.16
C GLU A 109 -18.63 -15.77 3.72
N THR A 110 -18.40 -15.47 4.99
CA THR A 110 -18.96 -14.29 5.66
C THR A 110 -17.87 -13.47 6.34
N MET A 111 -17.90 -12.18 6.13
CA MET A 111 -16.97 -11.21 6.70
C MET A 111 -17.72 -10.05 7.31
N SER A 112 -17.32 -9.67 8.49
CA SER A 112 -17.76 -8.43 9.14
C SER A 112 -16.69 -7.97 10.13
N LEU A 113 -16.80 -6.77 10.64
CA LEU A 113 -15.83 -6.27 11.61
C LEU A 113 -15.67 -7.24 12.77
N GLY A 114 -14.44 -7.75 12.95
CA GLY A 114 -14.05 -8.66 14.00
C GLY A 114 -14.46 -10.12 13.82
N TYR A 115 -15.03 -10.48 12.69
CA TYR A 115 -15.54 -11.83 12.42
C TYR A 115 -15.25 -12.25 10.98
N TYR A 116 -14.75 -13.46 10.83
CA TYR A 116 -14.65 -14.18 9.57
C TYR A 116 -15.21 -15.59 9.72
N SER A 117 -15.92 -16.08 8.72
CA SER A 117 -16.28 -17.48 8.63
C SER A 117 -16.31 -17.99 7.20
N CYS A 118 -16.05 -19.29 7.03
CA CYS A 118 -16.23 -19.98 5.77
C CYS A 118 -16.71 -21.41 5.96
N ASP A 119 -17.53 -21.87 5.00
CA ASP A 119 -17.89 -23.26 4.80
C ASP A 119 -17.05 -23.85 3.69
N TYR A 120 -16.48 -25.02 3.90
CA TYR A 120 -15.75 -25.74 2.86
C TYR A 120 -16.62 -26.81 2.18
N ILE A 121 -16.41 -26.98 0.88
CA ILE A 121 -17.04 -28.06 0.10
C ILE A 121 -16.66 -29.43 0.68
N GLU A 122 -15.45 -29.55 1.20
CA GLU A 122 -14.89 -30.73 1.84
C GLU A 122 -15.49 -31.03 3.23
N GLY A 123 -16.30 -30.12 3.75
CA GLY A 123 -17.17 -30.33 4.93
C GLY A 123 -16.82 -29.58 6.20
N PRO A 124 -15.58 -29.16 6.51
CA PRO A 124 -15.34 -28.32 7.68
C PRO A 124 -15.97 -26.93 7.56
N HIS A 125 -16.31 -26.36 8.71
CA HIS A 125 -16.69 -24.96 8.88
C HIS A 125 -15.74 -24.29 9.86
N THR A 126 -15.39 -23.05 9.58
CA THR A 126 -14.46 -22.26 10.39
C THR A 126 -15.07 -20.91 10.73
N GLU A 127 -14.98 -20.50 11.99
CA GLU A 127 -15.27 -19.15 12.46
C GLU A 127 -14.05 -18.60 13.19
N ILE A 128 -13.76 -17.29 13.02
CA ILE A 128 -12.59 -16.64 13.60
C ILE A 128 -12.97 -15.29 14.21
N THR A 129 -12.49 -15.04 15.42
CA THR A 129 -12.39 -13.71 16.04
C THR A 129 -11.05 -13.58 16.74
N THR A 130 -10.73 -12.39 17.30
CA THR A 130 -9.41 -12.17 17.88
C THR A 130 -9.43 -11.19 19.05
N SER A 131 -8.44 -11.31 19.94
CA SER A 131 -7.99 -10.25 20.83
C SER A 131 -6.76 -9.55 20.24
N GLU A 132 -6.06 -8.73 21.02
CA GLU A 132 -4.85 -8.03 20.57
C GLU A 132 -3.73 -8.99 20.15
N ARG A 133 -3.64 -10.17 20.81
CA ARG A 133 -2.50 -11.11 20.70
C ARG A 133 -2.91 -12.57 20.64
N CYS A 134 -4.22 -12.85 20.60
CA CYS A 134 -4.76 -14.21 20.56
C CYS A 134 -5.88 -14.33 19.55
N ALA A 135 -5.74 -15.24 18.60
CA ALA A 135 -6.82 -15.66 17.70
C ALA A 135 -7.69 -16.69 18.36
N ILE A 136 -8.99 -16.65 18.14
CA ILE A 136 -9.97 -17.60 18.68
C ILE A 136 -10.75 -18.18 17.51
N TYR A 137 -10.74 -19.49 17.43
CA TYR A 137 -11.38 -20.27 16.39
C TYR A 137 -12.52 -21.13 16.93
N ARG A 138 -13.54 -21.30 16.14
CA ARG A 138 -14.58 -22.29 16.33
C ARG A 138 -14.71 -23.10 15.06
N PHE A 139 -14.41 -24.38 15.16
CA PHE A 139 -14.49 -25.31 14.05
C PHE A 139 -15.65 -26.28 14.23
N SER A 140 -16.26 -26.68 13.12
CA SER A 140 -17.21 -27.79 13.10
C SER A 140 -17.05 -28.62 11.83
N GLY A 141 -17.50 -29.86 11.87
CA GLY A 141 -17.42 -30.79 10.74
C GLY A 141 -16.01 -31.28 10.40
N LEU A 142 -15.04 -31.17 11.32
CA LEU A 142 -13.66 -31.62 11.13
C LEU A 142 -13.43 -32.98 11.78
N ASP A 143 -12.39 -33.69 11.28
CA ASP A 143 -11.83 -34.88 11.94
C ASP A 143 -10.50 -34.56 12.62
N GLY A 144 -9.81 -33.54 12.14
CA GLY A 144 -8.51 -33.09 12.68
C GLY A 144 -8.13 -31.70 12.27
N LEU A 145 -6.99 -31.23 12.82
CA LEU A 145 -6.34 -29.97 12.51
C LEU A 145 -4.90 -30.22 12.07
N PHE A 146 -4.54 -29.58 11.00
CA PHE A 146 -3.16 -29.43 10.54
C PHE A 146 -2.59 -28.12 11.05
N VAL A 147 -1.37 -28.15 11.56
CA VAL A 147 -0.60 -26.97 12.00
C VAL A 147 0.73 -26.94 11.27
N ASP A 148 1.03 -25.82 10.63
CA ASP A 148 2.25 -25.60 9.86
C ASP A 148 3.02 -24.40 10.42
N SER A 149 4.17 -24.66 11.04
CA SER A 149 5.10 -23.64 11.53
C SER A 149 6.19 -23.27 10.52
N HIS A 150 6.21 -23.94 9.36
CA HIS A 150 7.15 -23.66 8.27
C HIS A 150 6.60 -22.60 7.30
N THR A 151 5.32 -22.34 7.34
CA THR A 151 4.62 -21.47 6.39
C THR A 151 5.03 -20.00 6.53
N PHE A 152 4.98 -19.30 5.40
CA PHE A 152 5.02 -17.84 5.29
C PHE A 152 4.33 -17.43 3.99
N LEU A 153 3.90 -16.17 3.89
CA LEU A 153 3.37 -15.62 2.65
C LEU A 153 4.50 -15.27 1.68
N GLY A 154 4.31 -15.57 0.40
CA GLY A 154 5.31 -15.32 -0.64
C GLY A 154 6.15 -16.55 -0.99
N ILE A 155 7.18 -16.34 -1.76
CA ILE A 155 8.11 -17.36 -2.25
C ILE A 155 9.55 -16.92 -2.02
N ASP A 156 10.45 -17.88 -1.89
CA ASP A 156 11.87 -17.66 -1.56
C ASP A 156 12.67 -16.86 -2.58
N THR A 157 12.21 -16.83 -3.82
CA THR A 157 12.97 -16.22 -4.90
C THR A 157 12.18 -15.12 -5.58
N ILE A 158 12.58 -13.88 -5.35
CA ILE A 158 12.25 -12.75 -6.23
C ILE A 158 13.49 -12.41 -7.05
N PRO A 159 13.38 -11.92 -8.29
CA PRO A 159 14.53 -11.57 -9.10
C PRO A 159 15.54 -10.64 -8.41
N ASP A 160 15.08 -9.70 -7.62
CA ASP A 160 15.92 -8.77 -6.85
C ASP A 160 16.21 -9.24 -5.42
N LYS A 161 15.58 -10.29 -4.96
CA LYS A 161 15.65 -10.86 -3.60
C LYS A 161 15.26 -9.89 -2.47
N ARG A 162 14.91 -8.66 -2.80
CA ARG A 162 14.75 -7.57 -1.84
C ARG A 162 13.52 -7.72 -0.95
N GLU A 163 12.46 -8.31 -1.50
CA GLU A 163 11.19 -8.50 -0.80
C GLU A 163 10.88 -9.99 -0.58
N ALA A 164 11.82 -10.87 -0.86
CA ALA A 164 11.68 -12.29 -0.59
C ALA A 164 11.62 -12.56 0.90
N GLN A 165 10.75 -13.49 1.28
CA GLN A 165 10.83 -14.12 2.59
C GLN A 165 11.53 -15.47 2.46
N GLN A 166 12.28 -15.85 3.49
CA GLN A 166 13.00 -17.11 3.54
C GLN A 166 12.76 -17.77 4.89
N PHE A 167 12.41 -19.04 4.86
CA PHE A 167 12.35 -19.86 6.05
C PHE A 167 13.74 -20.06 6.64
N VAL A 168 13.85 -19.86 7.97
CA VAL A 168 15.11 -20.04 8.71
C VAL A 168 15.05 -21.28 9.60
N GLY A 169 13.94 -21.47 10.32
CA GLY A 169 13.77 -22.60 11.22
C GLY A 169 12.43 -22.56 11.95
N SER A 170 12.03 -23.70 12.50
CA SER A 170 10.83 -23.80 13.33
C SER A 170 10.96 -24.92 14.34
N GLU A 171 10.07 -24.88 15.30
CA GLU A 171 9.88 -25.96 16.26
C GLU A 171 8.38 -26.10 16.51
N ILE A 172 7.91 -27.33 16.69
CA ILE A 172 6.55 -27.64 17.04
C ILE A 172 6.51 -28.80 18.02
N ASN A 173 5.86 -28.59 19.18
CA ASN A 173 5.77 -29.54 20.27
C ASN A 173 4.31 -29.74 20.66
N ILE A 174 3.93 -30.99 20.89
CA ILE A 174 2.63 -31.35 21.44
C ILE A 174 2.81 -31.57 22.94
N ASN A 175 2.13 -30.77 23.75
CA ASN A 175 2.23 -30.78 25.21
C ASN A 175 0.94 -31.35 25.83
N GLY A 176 0.95 -32.63 26.11
CA GLY A 176 -0.24 -33.32 26.59
C GLY A 176 -1.33 -33.47 25.53
N GLU A 177 -2.60 -33.41 25.95
CA GLU A 177 -3.75 -33.69 25.09
C GLU A 177 -4.46 -32.42 24.58
N HIS A 178 -4.03 -31.22 24.98
CA HIS A 178 -4.77 -29.98 24.70
C HIS A 178 -3.91 -28.86 24.16
N GLU A 179 -2.59 -29.00 24.12
CA GLU A 179 -1.70 -27.88 23.80
C GLU A 179 -0.67 -28.24 22.74
N ILE A 180 -0.47 -27.32 21.81
CA ILE A 180 0.63 -27.33 20.83
C ILE A 180 1.39 -26.02 20.99
N THR A 181 2.72 -26.08 21.10
CA THR A 181 3.58 -24.90 21.19
C THR A 181 4.69 -24.97 20.15
N GLY A 182 5.31 -23.85 19.89
CA GLY A 182 6.46 -23.80 19.01
C GLY A 182 6.78 -22.38 18.55
N TYR A 183 7.56 -22.34 17.49
CA TYR A 183 7.91 -21.07 16.84
C TYR A 183 8.12 -21.24 15.34
N SER A 184 8.09 -20.14 14.63
CA SER A 184 8.48 -19.99 13.24
C SER A 184 9.46 -18.85 13.12
N THR A 185 10.64 -19.09 12.54
CA THR A 185 11.63 -18.07 12.23
C THR A 185 11.73 -17.90 10.74
N VAL A 186 11.50 -16.68 10.29
CA VAL A 186 11.55 -16.26 8.88
C VAL A 186 12.42 -15.02 8.78
N ARG A 187 13.08 -14.81 7.67
CA ARG A 187 13.84 -13.59 7.38
C ARG A 187 13.33 -12.93 6.10
N GLY A 188 13.65 -11.68 5.92
CA GLY A 188 13.27 -10.95 4.71
C GLY A 188 11.88 -10.33 4.80
N GLY A 189 11.20 -10.28 3.68
CA GLY A 189 9.90 -9.64 3.52
C GLY A 189 9.97 -8.13 3.31
N TRP A 190 11.06 -7.50 3.73
CA TRP A 190 11.31 -6.08 3.52
C TRP A 190 12.80 -5.82 3.47
N ASN A 191 13.34 -5.56 2.26
CA ASN A 191 14.74 -5.24 1.98
C ASN A 191 15.79 -6.17 2.64
N ASN A 192 15.59 -7.49 2.55
CA ASN A 192 16.49 -8.48 3.18
C ASN A 192 16.64 -8.30 4.72
N GLY A 193 15.56 -7.93 5.39
CA GLY A 193 15.53 -7.81 6.85
C GLY A 193 16.09 -9.06 7.55
N GLY A 194 16.61 -8.86 8.76
CA GLY A 194 17.12 -9.92 9.62
C GLY A 194 16.02 -10.94 9.98
N PRO A 195 16.40 -12.08 10.55
CA PRO A 195 15.43 -13.05 11.00
C PRO A 195 14.58 -12.50 12.16
N TYR A 196 13.29 -12.81 12.11
CA TYR A 196 12.34 -12.59 13.20
C TYR A 196 11.66 -13.91 13.55
N THR A 197 11.26 -14.07 14.81
CA THR A 197 10.62 -15.29 15.28
C THR A 197 9.24 -14.97 15.81
N VAL A 198 8.25 -15.76 15.38
CA VAL A 198 6.90 -15.76 15.94
C VAL A 198 6.74 -17.03 16.75
N TYR A 199 6.62 -16.90 18.06
CA TYR A 199 6.30 -17.98 18.99
C TYR A 199 4.78 -18.11 19.08
N PHE A 200 4.31 -19.35 19.33
CA PHE A 200 2.89 -19.60 19.50
C PHE A 200 2.60 -20.63 20.59
N CYS A 201 1.40 -20.50 21.14
CA CYS A 201 0.76 -21.49 21.97
C CYS A 201 -0.68 -21.67 21.49
N LEU A 202 -1.01 -22.85 21.03
CA LEU A 202 -2.34 -23.26 20.62
C LEU A 202 -2.95 -24.13 21.71
N GLN A 203 -4.17 -23.82 22.14
CA GLN A 203 -4.94 -24.60 23.11
C GLN A 203 -6.30 -24.99 22.53
N SER A 204 -6.69 -26.26 22.76
CA SER A 204 -7.96 -26.83 22.37
C SER A 204 -8.83 -27.14 23.58
N ASP A 205 -10.14 -26.91 23.50
CA ASP A 205 -11.10 -27.33 24.51
C ASP A 205 -11.42 -28.83 24.47
N VAL A 206 -11.08 -29.50 23.35
CA VAL A 206 -11.25 -30.94 23.14
C VAL A 206 -9.91 -31.64 23.16
N PRO A 207 -9.73 -32.75 23.88
CA PRO A 207 -8.48 -33.48 23.89
C PRO A 207 -8.16 -34.10 22.51
N PHE A 208 -6.87 -34.10 22.20
CA PHE A 208 -6.34 -34.78 21.02
C PHE A 208 -6.42 -36.29 21.20
N LYS A 209 -7.20 -36.96 20.36
CA LYS A 209 -7.28 -38.43 20.30
C LYS A 209 -6.00 -39.06 19.74
N LYS A 210 -5.40 -38.38 18.75
CA LYS A 210 -4.16 -38.78 18.10
C LYS A 210 -3.41 -37.54 17.69
N SER A 211 -2.09 -37.60 17.84
CA SER A 211 -1.24 -36.50 17.46
C SER A 211 0.07 -36.98 16.83
N ILE A 212 0.57 -36.28 15.84
CA ILE A 212 1.82 -36.59 15.15
C ILE A 212 2.55 -35.29 14.86
N THR A 213 3.86 -35.28 15.00
CA THR A 213 4.72 -34.18 14.52
C THR A 213 5.69 -34.72 13.46
N GLN A 214 6.13 -33.82 12.56
CA GLN A 214 7.10 -34.15 11.52
C GLN A 214 8.06 -32.98 11.29
N ASP A 215 9.35 -33.27 11.27
CA ASP A 215 10.45 -32.37 10.86
C ASP A 215 10.53 -31.05 11.62
N ASN A 216 9.97 -30.97 12.83
CA ASN A 216 9.78 -29.73 13.59
C ASN A 216 9.00 -28.62 12.83
N LYS A 217 8.29 -28.97 11.78
CA LYS A 217 7.56 -28.08 10.89
C LYS A 217 6.06 -28.25 10.98
N TYR A 218 5.61 -29.49 11.16
CA TYR A 218 4.21 -29.87 11.01
C TYR A 218 3.71 -30.62 12.23
N ALA A 219 2.45 -30.36 12.60
CA ALA A 219 1.71 -31.20 13.52
C ALA A 219 0.32 -31.50 12.97
N TRP A 220 -0.16 -32.70 13.28
CA TRP A 220 -1.53 -33.13 13.03
C TRP A 220 -2.12 -33.60 14.34
N VAL A 221 -3.34 -33.15 14.62
CA VAL A 221 -4.12 -33.65 15.74
C VAL A 221 -5.49 -34.10 15.25
N MET A 222 -5.99 -35.20 15.81
CA MET A 222 -7.30 -35.75 15.53
C MET A 222 -8.18 -35.56 16.74
N PHE A 223 -9.49 -35.44 16.54
CA PHE A 223 -10.48 -35.26 17.59
C PHE A 223 -11.53 -36.37 17.57
N ASP A 224 -12.13 -36.68 18.73
CA ASP A 224 -13.31 -37.50 18.82
C ASP A 224 -14.62 -36.70 18.68
N LYS A 225 -14.52 -35.36 18.63
CA LYS A 225 -15.65 -34.44 18.43
C LYS A 225 -15.49 -33.68 17.13
N SER A 226 -16.56 -33.46 16.45
CA SER A 226 -16.62 -32.69 15.21
C SER A 226 -16.72 -31.16 15.42
N THR A 227 -16.85 -30.71 16.67
CA THR A 227 -16.87 -29.30 17.06
C THR A 227 -15.78 -29.05 18.08
N VAL A 228 -14.90 -28.07 17.81
CA VAL A 228 -13.70 -27.77 18.59
C VAL A 228 -13.52 -26.25 18.64
N ASN A 229 -13.32 -25.74 19.86
CA ASN A 229 -12.86 -24.36 20.05
C ASN A 229 -11.36 -24.33 20.32
N MET A 230 -10.69 -23.39 19.68
CA MET A 230 -9.25 -23.23 19.82
C MET A 230 -8.85 -21.78 20.05
N LYS A 231 -7.76 -21.61 20.76
CA LYS A 231 -7.11 -20.32 20.98
C LYS A 231 -5.65 -20.42 20.61
N ILE A 232 -5.15 -19.41 19.90
CA ILE A 232 -3.75 -19.32 19.49
C ILE A 232 -3.21 -17.98 19.96
N GLY A 233 -2.45 -18.00 21.04
CA GLY A 233 -1.66 -16.85 21.45
C GLY A 233 -0.35 -16.81 20.66
N ILE A 234 0.07 -15.63 20.23
CA ILE A 234 1.37 -15.40 19.59
C ILE A 234 2.22 -14.41 20.39
N SER A 235 3.54 -14.51 20.22
CA SER A 235 4.50 -13.58 20.79
C SER A 235 5.73 -13.50 19.91
N PHE A 236 6.41 -12.35 19.92
CA PHE A 236 7.74 -12.20 19.31
C PHE A 236 8.89 -12.43 20.29
N VAL A 237 8.58 -12.76 21.53
CA VAL A 237 9.57 -12.89 22.64
C VAL A 237 9.81 -14.34 23.02
N SER A 238 8.74 -15.10 23.32
CA SER A 238 8.85 -16.49 23.77
C SER A 238 7.53 -17.25 23.71
N THR A 239 7.62 -18.57 23.73
CA THR A 239 6.47 -19.48 23.85
C THR A 239 5.67 -19.25 25.13
N ASP A 240 6.34 -18.99 26.24
CA ASP A 240 5.65 -18.69 27.51
C ASP A 240 4.88 -17.39 27.46
N LYS A 241 5.43 -16.39 26.76
CA LYS A 241 4.71 -15.14 26.52
C LYS A 241 3.51 -15.35 25.59
N ALA A 242 3.65 -16.17 24.55
CA ALA A 242 2.56 -16.57 23.68
C ALA A 242 1.43 -17.27 24.48
N ARG A 243 1.76 -18.14 25.42
CA ARG A 243 0.80 -18.78 26.33
C ARG A 243 0.10 -17.77 27.23
N GLN A 244 0.83 -16.79 27.79
CA GLN A 244 0.27 -15.69 28.59
C GLN A 244 -0.66 -14.77 27.81
N ASN A 245 -0.48 -14.67 26.51
CA ASN A 245 -1.33 -13.87 25.60
C ASN A 245 -2.68 -14.54 25.27
N ILE A 246 -2.89 -15.81 25.67
CA ILE A 246 -4.17 -16.48 25.51
C ILE A 246 -5.20 -15.88 26.46
N VAL A 247 -6.32 -15.43 25.91
CA VAL A 247 -7.44 -14.86 26.68
C VAL A 247 -8.31 -15.94 27.30
N SER A 248 -8.88 -15.67 28.47
CA SER A 248 -9.74 -16.63 29.18
C SER A 248 -11.17 -16.70 28.64
N CYS A 249 -11.69 -15.60 28.06
CA CYS A 249 -13.07 -15.50 27.57
C CYS A 249 -13.36 -16.42 26.37
N GLY A 250 -14.62 -16.72 26.15
CA GLY A 250 -15.10 -17.49 24.99
C GLY A 250 -15.16 -16.67 23.69
N PHE A 251 -15.50 -17.34 22.61
CA PHE A 251 -15.58 -16.76 21.26
C PHE A 251 -16.54 -15.57 21.20
N ASP A 252 -17.79 -15.77 21.65
CA ASP A 252 -18.84 -14.74 21.52
C ASP A 252 -18.61 -13.54 22.44
N ASP A 253 -18.04 -13.76 23.64
CA ASP A 253 -17.66 -12.69 24.56
C ASP A 253 -16.52 -11.85 23.96
N GLN A 254 -15.51 -12.50 23.38
CA GLN A 254 -14.42 -11.80 22.72
C GLN A 254 -14.87 -11.03 21.49
N LEU A 255 -15.73 -11.59 20.66
CA LEU A 255 -16.30 -10.90 19.50
C LEU A 255 -17.12 -9.67 19.94
N SER A 256 -17.88 -9.79 21.00
CA SER A 256 -18.63 -8.68 21.59
C SER A 256 -17.68 -7.58 22.12
N HIS A 257 -16.63 -7.98 22.83
CA HIS A 257 -15.60 -7.07 23.35
C HIS A 257 -14.88 -6.32 22.19
N LEU A 258 -14.45 -7.07 21.17
CA LEU A 258 -13.81 -6.51 19.97
C LEU A 258 -14.69 -5.47 19.29
N ARG A 259 -15.95 -5.81 19.03
CA ARG A 259 -16.92 -4.90 18.41
C ARG A 259 -17.20 -3.67 19.27
N SER A 260 -17.27 -3.83 20.58
CA SER A 260 -17.43 -2.71 21.51
C SER A 260 -16.23 -1.76 21.46
N THR A 261 -15.01 -2.30 21.47
CA THR A 261 -13.77 -1.53 21.37
C THR A 261 -13.71 -0.72 20.07
N TRP A 262 -14.01 -1.35 18.95
CA TRP A 262 -14.10 -0.65 17.66
C TRP A 262 -15.20 0.41 17.65
N ASN A 263 -16.37 0.11 18.22
CA ASN A 263 -17.47 1.06 18.24
C ASN A 263 -17.13 2.33 19.00
N VAL A 264 -16.37 2.24 20.08
CA VAL A 264 -15.86 3.40 20.83
C VAL A 264 -14.96 4.27 19.95
N LEU A 265 -14.06 3.67 19.19
CA LEU A 265 -13.15 4.43 18.30
C LEU A 265 -13.89 5.04 17.11
N LEU A 266 -14.74 4.27 16.45
CA LEU A 266 -15.51 4.73 15.29
C LEU A 266 -16.51 5.82 15.66
N SER A 267 -17.09 5.76 16.87
CA SER A 267 -18.06 6.76 17.37
C SER A 267 -17.46 8.12 17.65
N LYS A 268 -16.13 8.27 17.67
CA LYS A 268 -15.47 9.58 17.82
C LYS A 268 -15.83 10.54 16.68
N ILE A 269 -16.15 10.02 15.50
CA ILE A 269 -16.70 10.82 14.40
C ILE A 269 -18.09 10.29 14.07
N LYS A 270 -19.10 11.12 14.28
CA LYS A 270 -20.50 10.79 13.98
C LYS A 270 -20.95 11.57 12.75
N ILE A 271 -21.22 10.87 11.65
CA ILE A 271 -21.60 11.51 10.38
C ILE A 271 -23.09 11.38 10.10
N ASN A 272 -23.64 12.42 9.47
CA ASN A 272 -24.99 12.44 8.90
C ASN A 272 -24.87 12.27 7.38
N ALA A 273 -24.94 11.04 6.92
CA ALA A 273 -24.63 10.64 5.55
C ALA A 273 -25.55 9.50 5.08
N SER A 274 -25.54 9.19 3.79
CA SER A 274 -26.20 8.00 3.24
C SER A 274 -25.55 6.71 3.76
N VAL A 275 -26.22 5.57 3.61
CA VAL A 275 -25.67 4.26 3.96
C VAL A 275 -24.38 3.97 3.19
N LEU A 276 -24.34 4.29 1.89
CA LEU A 276 -23.16 4.18 1.03
C LEU A 276 -21.97 4.97 1.59
N GLN A 277 -22.20 6.28 1.85
CA GLN A 277 -21.16 7.14 2.40
C GLN A 277 -20.72 6.68 3.79
N SER A 278 -21.65 6.21 4.63
CA SER A 278 -21.34 5.68 5.96
C SER A 278 -20.47 4.42 5.87
N ARG A 279 -20.75 3.52 4.91
CA ARG A 279 -19.96 2.33 4.67
C ARG A 279 -18.54 2.71 4.23
N MET A 280 -18.39 3.55 3.23
CA MET A 280 -17.09 4.03 2.77
C MET A 280 -16.30 4.73 3.88
N PHE A 281 -16.94 5.64 4.61
CA PHE A 281 -16.31 6.42 5.67
C PHE A 281 -15.81 5.56 6.83
N TYR A 282 -16.70 4.72 7.40
CA TYR A 282 -16.32 3.93 8.57
C TYR A 282 -15.38 2.76 8.22
N THR A 283 -15.44 2.22 7.01
CA THR A 283 -14.44 1.25 6.54
C THR A 283 -13.08 1.92 6.35
N ALA A 284 -13.03 3.10 5.73
CA ALA A 284 -11.80 3.86 5.61
C ALA A 284 -11.21 4.23 6.98
N LEU A 285 -12.04 4.67 7.93
CA LEU A 285 -11.61 4.95 9.30
C LEU A 285 -11.11 3.69 10.03
N TYR A 286 -11.72 2.53 9.80
CA TYR A 286 -11.26 1.23 10.30
C TYR A 286 -9.86 0.88 9.75
N HIS A 287 -9.62 1.01 8.45
CA HIS A 287 -8.34 0.72 7.83
C HIS A 287 -7.19 1.54 8.44
N THR A 288 -7.43 2.81 8.80
CA THR A 288 -6.40 3.69 9.39
C THR A 288 -5.93 3.25 10.78
N MET A 289 -6.59 2.28 11.40
CA MET A 289 -6.30 1.79 12.75
C MET A 289 -5.85 0.32 12.76
N LEU A 290 -5.49 -0.23 11.61
CA LEU A 290 -4.93 -1.59 11.52
C LEU A 290 -3.40 -1.59 11.68
N MET A 291 -2.73 -0.52 11.29
CA MET A 291 -1.28 -0.33 11.33
C MET A 291 -0.95 1.07 11.88
N PRO A 292 0.24 1.31 12.50
CA PRO A 292 1.24 0.33 12.95
C PRO A 292 0.68 -0.60 14.03
N VAL A 293 1.46 -1.61 14.44
CA VAL A 293 1.01 -2.63 15.39
C VAL A 293 1.47 -2.31 16.82
N ASP A 294 0.58 -2.44 17.80
CA ASP A 294 0.95 -2.39 19.22
C ASP A 294 1.75 -3.65 19.60
N ARG A 295 3.05 -3.46 19.78
CA ARG A 295 4.04 -4.46 20.17
C ARG A 295 4.56 -4.24 21.59
N SER A 296 3.82 -3.57 22.45
CA SER A 296 4.19 -3.26 23.82
C SER A 296 4.58 -4.53 24.59
N GLY A 297 5.85 -4.61 25.01
CA GLY A 297 6.40 -5.80 25.66
C GLY A 297 6.58 -7.02 24.74
N GLU A 298 6.54 -6.84 23.42
CA GLU A 298 6.72 -7.89 22.41
C GLU A 298 7.93 -7.63 21.49
N ASN A 299 8.82 -6.74 21.88
CA ASN A 299 10.08 -6.56 21.17
C ASN A 299 11.14 -7.50 21.80
N PRO A 300 11.75 -8.41 21.01
CA PRO A 300 12.74 -9.35 21.52
C PRO A 300 14.11 -8.71 21.76
N ASN A 301 14.39 -7.55 21.21
CA ASN A 301 15.72 -6.94 21.20
C ASN A 301 15.93 -6.01 22.40
N TRP A 302 14.86 -5.35 22.87
CA TRP A 302 14.89 -4.47 24.07
C TRP A 302 13.49 -4.33 24.68
N THR A 303 13.45 -3.93 25.94
CA THR A 303 12.18 -3.71 26.64
C THR A 303 11.60 -2.35 26.28
N ALA A 304 10.39 -2.31 25.79
CA ALA A 304 9.67 -1.09 25.46
C ALA A 304 8.16 -1.24 25.75
N VAL A 305 7.60 -0.31 26.55
CA VAL A 305 6.17 -0.22 26.90
C VAL A 305 5.83 1.22 27.22
N PRO A 306 4.93 1.89 26.48
CA PRO A 306 4.29 1.43 25.22
C PRO A 306 5.29 1.33 24.06
N TYR A 307 4.97 0.51 23.07
CA TYR A 307 5.81 0.34 21.88
C TYR A 307 4.98 -0.07 20.68
N TYR A 308 5.24 0.58 19.54
CA TYR A 308 4.66 0.28 18.25
C TYR A 308 5.74 -0.16 17.28
N ASP A 309 5.41 -1.08 16.40
CA ASP A 309 6.28 -1.58 15.33
C ASP A 309 5.47 -1.78 14.03
N ASP A 310 6.12 -2.34 13.00
CA ASP A 310 5.51 -2.57 11.70
C ASP A 310 5.11 -1.25 10.99
N TYR A 311 6.08 -0.36 10.88
CA TYR A 311 5.98 0.88 10.09
C TYR A 311 6.28 0.58 8.62
N TYR A 312 5.33 0.02 7.90
CA TYR A 312 5.56 -0.36 6.50
C TYR A 312 5.66 0.82 5.55
N ALA A 313 4.94 1.88 5.85
CA ALA A 313 4.62 2.92 4.93
C ALA A 313 4.63 4.29 5.62
N THR A 314 5.74 4.66 6.31
CA THR A 314 5.85 5.98 6.97
C THR A 314 5.79 7.11 5.95
N TRP A 315 6.41 6.93 4.78
CA TRP A 315 6.36 7.85 3.66
C TRP A 315 4.93 8.14 3.16
N ASP A 316 4.02 7.21 3.32
CA ASP A 316 2.62 7.31 2.93
C ASP A 316 1.77 7.84 4.10
N THR A 317 1.89 7.20 5.27
CA THR A 317 1.01 7.45 6.43
C THR A 317 1.22 8.80 7.10
N TYR A 318 2.41 9.40 7.02
CA TYR A 318 2.65 10.72 7.61
C TYR A 318 1.72 11.78 7.05
N ARG A 319 1.31 11.65 5.77
CA ARG A 319 0.55 12.65 5.02
C ARG A 319 -0.85 12.86 5.58
N THR A 320 -1.52 11.77 5.96
CA THR A 320 -2.94 11.79 6.33
C THR A 320 -3.28 10.92 7.54
N SER A 321 -2.69 9.72 7.69
CA SER A 321 -3.00 8.80 8.79
C SER A 321 -2.47 9.31 10.13
N SER A 322 -1.20 9.70 10.22
CA SER A 322 -0.62 10.25 11.44
C SER A 322 -1.35 11.50 11.95
N PRO A 323 -1.68 12.51 11.11
CA PRO A 323 -2.51 13.65 11.53
C PRO A 323 -3.91 13.24 12.00
N LEU A 324 -4.50 12.18 11.45
CA LEU A 324 -5.81 11.69 11.89
C LEU A 324 -5.73 11.05 13.28
N ILE A 325 -4.71 10.24 13.52
CA ILE A 325 -4.44 9.67 14.85
C ILE A 325 -4.15 10.79 15.86
N THR A 326 -3.36 11.80 15.47
CA THR A 326 -3.10 13.01 16.30
C THR A 326 -4.39 13.68 16.75
N LEU A 327 -5.35 13.84 15.84
CA LEU A 327 -6.63 14.47 16.16
C LEU A 327 -7.52 13.60 17.06
N LEU A 328 -7.62 12.30 16.76
CA LEU A 328 -8.59 11.40 17.41
C LEU A 328 -8.05 10.70 18.66
N SER A 329 -6.74 10.46 18.71
CA SER A 329 -6.08 9.65 19.74
C SER A 329 -4.65 10.14 20.00
N PRO A 330 -4.47 11.39 20.51
CA PRO A 330 -3.15 12.01 20.66
C PRO A 330 -2.22 11.23 21.59
N GLN A 331 -2.77 10.51 22.57
CA GLN A 331 -1.97 9.64 23.45
C GLN A 331 -1.32 8.51 22.64
N ARG A 332 -2.07 7.91 21.71
CA ARG A 332 -1.54 6.88 20.82
C ARG A 332 -0.50 7.44 19.87
N GLN A 333 -0.74 8.61 19.30
CA GLN A 333 0.24 9.26 18.43
C GLN A 333 1.54 9.61 19.18
N ARG A 334 1.43 10.08 20.43
CA ARG A 334 2.58 10.25 21.33
C ARG A 334 3.37 8.94 21.46
N ASP A 335 2.69 7.84 21.73
CA ASP A 335 3.32 6.54 21.96
C ASP A 335 3.97 6.00 20.67
N ILE A 336 3.37 6.27 19.49
CA ILE A 336 3.95 5.99 18.18
C ILE A 336 5.24 6.81 17.99
N VAL A 337 5.20 8.12 18.24
CA VAL A 337 6.40 8.98 18.13
C VAL A 337 7.51 8.53 19.09
N ASN A 338 7.16 8.23 20.35
CA ASN A 338 8.14 7.71 21.31
C ASN A 338 8.73 6.36 20.86
N SER A 339 7.97 5.54 20.11
CA SER A 339 8.48 4.29 19.54
C SER A 339 9.48 4.51 18.42
N LEU A 340 9.27 5.53 17.56
CA LEU A 340 10.26 5.92 16.54
C LEU A 340 11.58 6.36 17.19
N ILE A 341 11.51 7.17 18.26
CA ILE A 341 12.67 7.60 19.03
C ILE A 341 13.36 6.41 19.70
N ASN A 342 12.57 5.50 20.26
CA ASN A 342 13.10 4.30 20.92
C ASN A 342 13.82 3.36 19.94
N ILE A 343 13.36 3.27 18.69
CA ILE A 343 14.06 2.54 17.62
C ILE A 343 15.38 3.25 17.30
N TYR A 344 15.39 4.58 17.17
CA TYR A 344 16.62 5.34 16.98
C TYR A 344 17.64 5.08 18.11
N ASP A 345 17.21 5.05 19.37
CA ASP A 345 18.08 4.82 20.52
C ASP A 345 18.78 3.45 20.48
N ASN A 346 18.10 2.44 19.94
CA ASN A 346 18.59 1.06 19.94
C ASN A 346 19.24 0.64 18.62
N GLU A 347 18.84 1.23 17.49
CA GLU A 347 19.33 0.86 16.14
C GLU A 347 20.10 2.00 15.44
N GLY A 348 20.09 3.20 15.98
CA GLY A 348 20.89 4.34 15.51
C GLY A 348 20.22 5.25 14.50
N TYR A 349 19.10 4.84 13.89
CA TYR A 349 18.29 5.63 12.95
C TYR A 349 16.80 5.40 13.20
N MET A 350 15.99 6.42 12.90
CA MET A 350 14.55 6.24 12.86
C MET A 350 14.14 5.41 11.64
N PRO A 351 13.07 4.60 11.73
CA PRO A 351 12.61 3.80 10.59
C PRO A 351 11.90 4.67 9.55
N ASP A 352 12.18 4.45 8.27
CA ASP A 352 11.33 4.88 7.17
C ASP A 352 10.29 3.79 6.82
N ALA A 353 10.76 2.54 6.77
CA ALA A 353 9.90 1.35 6.71
C ALA A 353 10.48 0.25 7.60
N ARG A 354 9.61 -0.46 8.34
CA ARG A 354 10.01 -1.45 9.32
C ARG A 354 9.06 -2.64 9.36
N SER A 355 9.60 -3.84 9.47
CA SER A 355 8.87 -5.09 9.55
C SER A 355 9.71 -6.17 10.23
N GLY A 356 9.06 -7.07 10.98
CA GLY A 356 9.75 -8.20 11.59
C GLY A 356 10.86 -7.77 12.56
N ASN A 357 10.64 -6.72 13.36
CA ASN A 357 11.58 -6.13 14.30
C ASN A 357 12.89 -5.61 13.66
N CYS A 358 12.86 -5.24 12.39
CA CYS A 358 14.03 -4.82 11.64
C CYS A 358 13.70 -3.65 10.72
N ASN A 359 14.56 -2.64 10.70
CA ASN A 359 14.48 -1.61 9.68
C ASN A 359 14.63 -2.26 8.30
N GLY A 360 13.70 -1.96 7.43
CA GLY A 360 13.60 -2.52 6.11
C GLY A 360 14.08 -1.55 5.06
N ARG A 361 13.26 -1.35 4.04
CA ARG A 361 13.60 -0.52 2.91
C ARG A 361 13.25 0.95 3.19
N THR A 362 14.20 1.84 2.96
CA THR A 362 13.86 3.26 2.83
C THR A 362 13.03 3.49 1.57
N GLN A 363 11.99 4.32 1.69
CA GLN A 363 11.11 4.65 0.56
C GLN A 363 11.58 5.93 -0.16
N GLY A 364 10.80 6.98 -0.10
CA GLY A 364 11.07 8.21 -0.85
C GLY A 364 11.75 9.30 -0.05
N GLY A 365 11.66 9.28 1.27
CA GLY A 365 12.14 10.33 2.16
C GLY A 365 12.71 9.78 3.47
N SER A 366 12.70 10.61 4.51
CA SER A 366 13.06 10.28 5.89
C SER A 366 11.95 10.82 6.79
N ASN A 367 10.75 10.30 6.60
CA ASN A 367 9.52 10.98 6.98
C ASN A 367 9.14 10.87 8.46
N ALA A 368 9.90 10.14 9.28
CA ALA A 368 9.78 10.19 10.73
C ALA A 368 9.98 11.62 11.28
N GLU A 369 10.81 12.44 10.65
CA GLU A 369 11.00 13.85 10.98
C GLU A 369 9.71 14.65 10.83
N ILE A 370 8.92 14.35 9.78
CA ILE A 370 7.63 15.03 9.57
C ILE A 370 6.62 14.61 10.63
N VAL A 371 6.60 13.32 11.00
CA VAL A 371 5.73 12.81 12.07
C VAL A 371 6.03 13.48 13.41
N ILE A 372 7.31 13.65 13.75
CA ILE A 372 7.76 14.35 14.97
C ILE A 372 7.38 15.83 14.90
N ALA A 373 7.66 16.49 13.78
CA ALA A 373 7.33 17.90 13.59
C ALA A 373 5.83 18.16 13.63
N ASP A 374 5.01 17.23 13.12
CA ASP A 374 3.55 17.30 13.21
C ASP A 374 3.06 17.25 14.66
N ALA A 375 3.60 16.30 15.44
CA ALA A 375 3.32 16.21 16.86
C ALA A 375 3.76 17.46 17.63
N PHE A 376 4.94 18.00 17.32
CA PHE A 376 5.47 19.23 17.90
C PHE A 376 4.59 20.44 17.58
N ALA A 377 4.27 20.63 16.29
CA ALA A 377 3.48 21.77 15.82
C ALA A 377 2.06 21.77 16.38
N LYS A 378 1.51 20.59 16.65
CA LYS A 378 0.17 20.38 17.24
C LYS A 378 0.18 20.29 18.76
N GLY A 379 1.35 20.46 19.40
CA GLY A 379 1.47 20.57 20.86
C GLY A 379 1.24 19.27 21.63
N LEU A 380 1.55 18.10 21.05
CA LEU A 380 1.45 16.84 21.77
C LEU A 380 2.44 16.80 22.94
N SER A 381 1.94 16.51 24.13
CA SER A 381 2.71 16.39 25.36
C SER A 381 3.20 14.96 25.59
N GLY A 382 4.24 14.79 26.43
CA GLY A 382 4.78 13.48 26.79
C GLY A 382 5.75 12.91 25.76
N ILE A 383 6.33 13.77 24.94
CA ILE A 383 7.43 13.48 24.02
C ILE A 383 8.63 14.34 24.45
N ASP A 384 9.82 13.72 24.53
CA ASP A 384 11.08 14.45 24.71
C ASP A 384 11.54 14.99 23.36
N TYR A 385 11.11 16.22 23.05
CA TYR A 385 11.43 16.86 21.78
C TYR A 385 12.90 17.24 21.64
N GLU A 386 13.63 17.46 22.72
CA GLU A 386 15.08 17.65 22.68
C GLU A 386 15.79 16.38 22.20
N HIS A 387 15.34 15.25 22.68
CA HIS A 387 15.87 13.95 22.28
C HIS A 387 15.42 13.57 20.87
N ALA A 388 14.14 13.75 20.54
CA ALA A 388 13.60 13.56 19.20
C ALA A 388 14.35 14.40 18.15
N PHE A 389 14.69 15.64 18.52
CA PHE A 389 15.45 16.52 17.64
C PHE A 389 16.85 15.99 17.32
N LYS A 390 17.52 15.30 18.29
CA LYS A 390 18.82 14.65 18.02
C LYS A 390 18.68 13.51 17.00
N ALA A 391 17.59 12.74 17.05
CA ALA A 391 17.30 11.71 16.07
C ALA A 391 17.11 12.31 14.67
N MET A 392 16.31 13.38 14.54
CA MET A 392 16.12 14.10 13.28
C MET A 392 17.44 14.64 12.69
N ILE A 393 18.31 15.20 13.55
CA ILE A 393 19.64 15.67 13.15
C ILE A 393 20.53 14.51 12.68
N LYS A 394 20.47 13.37 13.35
CA LYS A 394 21.24 12.18 12.97
C LYS A 394 20.91 11.74 11.55
N ASP A 395 19.63 11.63 11.21
CA ASP A 395 19.18 11.24 9.87
C ASP A 395 19.59 12.28 8.80
N ALA A 396 19.59 13.58 9.15
CA ALA A 396 19.92 14.67 8.23
C ALA A 396 21.42 14.89 8.00
N GLU A 397 22.31 14.41 8.89
CA GLU A 397 23.73 14.74 8.86
C GLU A 397 24.65 13.54 8.68
N VAL A 398 24.23 12.35 9.10
CA VAL A 398 25.11 11.20 9.15
C VAL A 398 24.70 10.17 8.11
N ALA A 399 25.62 9.88 7.19
CA ALA A 399 25.39 8.84 6.19
C ALA A 399 25.29 7.46 6.88
N PRO A 400 24.24 6.68 6.59
CA PRO A 400 24.10 5.33 7.12
C PRO A 400 25.09 4.37 6.46
N ILE A 401 25.35 3.24 7.13
CA ILE A 401 26.15 2.16 6.54
C ILE A 401 25.38 1.49 5.40
N ASP A 402 24.07 1.30 5.58
CA ASP A 402 23.17 0.71 4.59
C ASP A 402 22.00 1.67 4.29
N ALA A 403 22.21 2.53 3.29
CA ALA A 403 21.21 3.52 2.85
C ALA A 403 19.95 2.90 2.21
N GLU A 404 19.94 1.60 1.98
CA GLU A 404 18.73 0.88 1.54
C GLU A 404 17.81 0.55 2.72
N LYS A 405 18.34 0.52 3.94
CA LYS A 405 17.61 0.17 5.16
C LYS A 405 17.30 1.34 6.06
N GLU A 406 18.18 2.32 6.14
CA GLU A 406 18.13 3.32 7.20
C GLU A 406 18.70 4.66 6.74
N GLY A 407 18.34 5.73 7.45
CA GLY A 407 18.84 7.07 7.24
C GLY A 407 18.50 7.61 5.85
N ARG A 408 19.24 8.62 5.42
CA ARG A 408 19.03 9.31 4.15
C ARG A 408 20.03 8.83 3.10
N GLY A 409 19.55 8.13 2.07
CA GLY A 409 20.37 7.75 0.91
C GLY A 409 20.78 8.96 0.09
N GLY A 410 22.08 9.03 -0.31
CA GLY A 410 22.64 10.17 -1.05
C GLY A 410 22.84 11.43 -0.18
N ILE A 411 22.92 11.29 1.15
CA ILE A 411 23.00 12.44 2.07
C ILE A 411 24.32 13.20 1.93
N ALA A 412 25.41 12.54 1.58
CA ALA A 412 26.70 13.18 1.38
C ALA A 412 26.65 14.17 0.21
N GLU A 413 26.09 13.75 -0.91
CA GLU A 413 25.87 14.58 -2.09
C GLU A 413 24.85 15.69 -1.81
N TYR A 414 23.75 15.36 -1.15
CA TYR A 414 22.74 16.34 -0.75
C TYR A 414 23.34 17.44 0.14
N ASN A 415 24.19 17.08 1.10
CA ASN A 415 24.82 18.05 1.99
C ASN A 415 25.90 18.88 1.28
N SER A 416 26.59 18.34 0.29
CA SER A 416 27.68 19.05 -0.43
C SER A 416 27.19 19.85 -1.64
N LEU A 417 26.25 19.29 -2.43
CA LEU A 417 25.76 19.90 -3.67
C LEU A 417 24.43 20.66 -3.47
N GLY A 418 23.72 20.37 -2.41
CA GLY A 418 22.34 20.84 -2.21
C GLY A 418 21.31 20.07 -3.03
N TYR A 419 21.66 18.96 -3.65
CA TYR A 419 20.79 18.03 -4.33
C TYR A 419 21.47 16.67 -4.49
N ILE A 420 20.70 15.65 -4.79
CA ILE A 420 21.22 14.32 -5.10
C ILE A 420 21.31 14.19 -6.63
N PRO A 421 22.51 13.90 -7.20
CA PRO A 421 22.68 13.81 -8.64
C PRO A 421 22.05 12.54 -9.21
N TYR A 422 21.65 12.61 -10.48
CA TYR A 422 21.16 11.47 -11.23
C TYR A 422 22.17 10.32 -11.21
N GLY A 423 21.70 9.10 -11.04
CA GLY A 423 22.53 7.88 -10.90
C GLY A 423 22.55 7.34 -9.48
N ILE A 424 22.32 8.19 -8.47
CA ILE A 424 21.98 7.75 -7.12
C ILE A 424 20.48 7.44 -7.09
N ASP A 425 20.10 6.34 -6.44
CA ASP A 425 18.73 5.87 -6.43
C ASP A 425 17.77 6.90 -5.86
N ARG A 426 16.66 7.14 -6.55
CA ARG A 426 15.59 8.07 -6.13
C ARG A 426 16.05 9.51 -5.93
N ALA A 427 17.05 9.96 -6.68
CA ALA A 427 17.70 11.24 -6.50
C ALA A 427 16.73 12.43 -6.56
N GLY A 428 15.76 12.40 -7.48
CA GLY A 428 14.78 13.48 -7.67
C GLY A 428 13.84 13.62 -6.47
N ASN A 429 13.15 12.53 -6.10
CA ASN A 429 12.22 12.61 -4.99
C ASN A 429 12.93 12.81 -3.65
N ARG A 430 14.06 12.16 -3.40
CA ARG A 430 14.84 12.36 -2.16
C ARG A 430 15.28 13.81 -1.99
N THR A 431 15.70 14.46 -3.05
CA THR A 431 16.04 15.89 -2.97
C THR A 431 14.83 16.74 -2.56
N VAL A 432 13.65 16.45 -3.11
CA VAL A 432 12.42 17.18 -2.78
C VAL A 432 11.93 16.86 -1.37
N GLU A 433 11.87 15.58 -1.02
CA GLU A 433 11.42 15.12 0.30
C GLU A 433 12.35 15.62 1.41
N TYR A 434 13.68 15.49 1.24
CA TYR A 434 14.64 16.00 2.23
C TYR A 434 14.56 17.52 2.42
N SER A 435 14.13 18.25 1.39
CA SER A 435 13.85 19.69 1.54
C SER A 435 12.68 19.93 2.49
N TYR A 436 11.69 19.06 2.47
CA TYR A 436 10.57 19.14 3.40
C TYR A 436 10.95 18.65 4.81
N ASP A 437 11.68 17.55 4.91
CA ASP A 437 12.20 17.04 6.18
C ASP A 437 13.06 18.12 6.86
N ASP A 438 13.95 18.78 6.13
CA ASP A 438 14.78 19.88 6.63
C ASP A 438 13.95 21.09 7.09
N TRP A 439 12.86 21.40 6.39
CA TRP A 439 11.92 22.42 6.86
C TRP A 439 11.29 22.04 8.20
N CYS A 440 10.91 20.77 8.36
CA CYS A 440 10.36 20.25 9.61
C CYS A 440 11.38 20.31 10.75
N ILE A 441 12.63 19.91 10.49
CA ILE A 441 13.75 20.07 11.44
C ILE A 441 13.91 21.54 11.85
N ALA A 442 13.85 22.47 10.88
CA ALA A 442 13.93 23.89 11.17
C ALA A 442 12.80 24.37 12.08
N GLN A 443 11.55 23.91 11.88
CA GLN A 443 10.44 24.33 12.76
C GLN A 443 10.63 23.83 14.20
N VAL A 444 11.09 22.59 14.38
CA VAL A 444 11.41 22.05 15.71
C VAL A 444 12.58 22.83 16.34
N ALA A 445 13.66 23.06 15.58
CA ALA A 445 14.80 23.89 16.04
C ALA A 445 14.37 25.28 16.50
N LYS A 446 13.48 25.93 15.75
CA LYS A 446 12.92 27.23 16.10
C LYS A 446 12.15 27.18 17.42
N GLY A 447 11.30 26.18 17.58
CA GLY A 447 10.50 26.03 18.81
C GLY A 447 11.34 25.71 20.04
N LEU A 448 12.45 24.99 19.89
CA LEU A 448 13.41 24.68 20.93
C LEU A 448 14.43 25.81 21.18
N GLY A 449 14.45 26.88 20.37
CA GLY A 449 15.33 28.02 20.54
C GLY A 449 16.71 27.88 19.86
N TYR A 450 16.94 26.85 19.04
CA TYR A 450 18.20 26.61 18.34
C TYR A 450 18.35 27.43 17.06
N LYS A 451 18.60 28.72 17.19
CA LYS A 451 18.63 29.68 16.08
C LYS A 451 19.59 29.26 14.96
N VAL A 452 20.81 28.84 15.26
CA VAL A 452 21.82 28.47 14.26
C VAL A 452 21.37 27.26 13.43
N LEU A 453 20.77 26.26 14.08
CA LEU A 453 20.23 25.08 13.41
C LEU A 453 18.96 25.43 12.62
N TYR A 454 18.10 26.29 13.15
CA TYR A 454 16.98 26.83 12.38
C TYR A 454 17.45 27.48 11.07
N ASP A 455 18.42 28.41 11.13
CA ASP A 455 18.92 29.10 9.96
C ASP A 455 19.53 28.11 8.93
N LYS A 456 20.27 27.09 9.40
CA LYS A 456 20.86 26.03 8.56
C LYS A 456 19.79 25.26 7.82
N TYR A 457 18.84 24.64 8.54
CA TYR A 457 17.83 23.76 7.95
C TYR A 457 16.78 24.53 7.18
N HIS A 458 16.45 25.75 7.59
CA HIS A 458 15.58 26.63 6.81
C HIS A 458 16.19 26.99 5.45
N LYS A 459 17.49 27.21 5.38
CA LYS A 459 18.19 27.39 4.10
C LYS A 459 18.13 26.12 3.25
N ARG A 460 18.40 24.96 3.85
CA ARG A 460 18.39 23.65 3.16
C ARG A 460 16.99 23.27 2.65
N SER A 461 15.92 23.70 3.32
CA SER A 461 14.55 23.47 2.85
C SER A 461 14.26 24.09 1.47
N GLY A 462 15.12 24.98 0.97
CA GLY A 462 15.08 25.52 -0.38
C GLY A 462 15.75 24.66 -1.44
N ASN A 463 16.39 23.55 -1.08
CA ASN A 463 17.24 22.74 -1.96
C ASN A 463 16.49 22.10 -3.14
N TRP A 464 15.15 21.89 -3.06
CA TRP A 464 14.34 21.45 -4.18
C TRP A 464 14.55 22.30 -5.44
N ARG A 465 14.90 23.59 -5.29
CA ARG A 465 15.18 24.53 -6.40
C ARG A 465 16.42 24.16 -7.21
N ASN A 466 17.35 23.39 -6.63
CA ASN A 466 18.56 22.96 -7.33
C ASN A 466 18.26 21.92 -8.42
N LEU A 467 17.12 21.25 -8.35
CA LEU A 467 16.61 20.37 -9.40
C LEU A 467 15.46 21.00 -10.19
N TRP A 468 15.08 22.25 -9.89
CA TRP A 468 14.04 22.96 -10.63
C TRP A 468 14.61 23.59 -11.90
N ARG A 469 14.32 22.99 -13.05
CA ARG A 469 14.72 23.50 -14.36
C ARG A 469 13.64 24.43 -14.90
N GLY A 470 13.73 25.73 -14.59
CA GLY A 470 12.69 26.73 -14.83
C GLY A 470 12.45 27.04 -16.31
N ASP A 471 13.47 26.86 -17.16
CA ASP A 471 13.43 27.06 -18.62
C ASP A 471 12.77 25.90 -19.40
N TYR A 472 12.63 24.74 -18.78
CA TYR A 472 12.06 23.57 -19.44
C TYR A 472 10.56 23.75 -19.68
N GLN A 473 10.15 23.48 -20.92
CA GLN A 473 8.76 23.62 -21.38
C GLN A 473 8.16 22.26 -21.73
N TRP A 474 6.97 21.98 -21.22
CA TRP A 474 6.25 20.75 -21.51
C TRP A 474 4.73 20.96 -21.39
N HIS A 475 3.97 20.64 -22.44
CA HIS A 475 2.51 20.84 -22.52
C HIS A 475 2.04 22.25 -22.12
N GLY A 476 2.80 23.28 -22.45
CA GLY A 476 2.50 24.67 -22.10
C GLY A 476 2.76 25.05 -20.64
N MET A 477 3.33 24.14 -19.86
CA MET A 477 3.81 24.37 -18.50
C MET A 477 5.33 24.63 -18.51
N SER A 478 5.80 25.47 -17.60
CA SER A 478 7.23 25.81 -17.45
C SER A 478 7.74 25.37 -16.10
N GLY A 479 8.97 24.87 -16.07
CA GLY A 479 9.69 24.50 -14.84
C GLY A 479 9.25 23.16 -14.24
N PHE A 480 10.21 22.27 -14.05
CA PHE A 480 10.00 20.93 -13.52
C PHE A 480 11.23 20.49 -12.72
N ILE A 481 11.03 19.59 -11.76
CA ILE A 481 12.11 18.85 -11.12
C ILE A 481 12.69 17.90 -12.16
N MET A 482 13.91 18.17 -12.63
CA MET A 482 14.53 17.47 -13.74
C MET A 482 15.88 16.85 -13.31
N PRO A 483 16.32 15.77 -13.98
CA PRO A 483 17.58 15.11 -13.65
C PRO A 483 18.78 16.02 -13.93
N ARG A 484 19.71 16.02 -12.98
CA ARG A 484 20.95 16.78 -13.01
C ARG A 484 22.12 15.90 -12.58
N ASP A 485 23.24 15.96 -13.27
CA ASP A 485 24.43 15.19 -12.91
C ASP A 485 25.22 15.84 -11.75
N ALA A 486 26.30 15.19 -11.31
CA ALA A 486 27.14 15.68 -10.22
C ALA A 486 27.95 16.93 -10.60
N ASP A 487 28.19 17.19 -11.88
CA ASP A 487 28.88 18.35 -12.40
C ASP A 487 27.94 19.55 -12.58
N GLY A 488 26.67 19.37 -12.31
CA GLY A 488 25.67 20.44 -12.39
C GLY A 488 25.01 20.60 -13.77
N ASN A 489 25.19 19.66 -14.69
CA ASN A 489 24.58 19.73 -16.01
C ASN A 489 23.19 19.11 -16.00
N TRP A 490 22.26 19.71 -16.73
CA TRP A 490 20.93 19.13 -16.97
C TRP A 490 21.03 17.96 -17.95
N LEU A 491 20.30 16.88 -17.64
CA LEU A 491 20.26 15.71 -18.49
C LEU A 491 18.97 15.73 -19.35
N ASP A 492 19.13 15.84 -20.67
CA ASP A 492 18.02 15.76 -21.61
C ASP A 492 17.67 14.32 -22.00
N SER A 493 18.54 13.37 -21.69
CA SER A 493 18.35 11.96 -21.90
C SER A 493 18.94 11.15 -20.75
N VAL A 494 18.33 10.04 -20.42
CA VAL A 494 18.73 9.17 -19.31
C VAL A 494 18.73 7.71 -19.74
N VAL A 495 19.48 6.87 -19.04
CA VAL A 495 19.48 5.43 -19.25
C VAL A 495 18.22 4.85 -18.64
N TRP A 496 17.44 4.16 -19.46
CA TRP A 496 16.20 3.52 -19.02
C TRP A 496 16.48 2.21 -18.25
N GLY A 497 15.86 2.08 -17.09
CA GLY A 497 15.87 0.84 -16.30
C GLY A 497 17.19 0.52 -15.60
N LYS A 498 17.16 -0.59 -14.87
CA LYS A 498 18.31 -1.13 -14.13
C LYS A 498 18.74 -2.52 -14.64
N SER A 499 18.25 -2.94 -15.80
CA SER A 499 18.65 -4.21 -16.38
C SER A 499 20.15 -4.21 -16.70
N LYS A 500 20.86 -5.28 -16.35
CA LYS A 500 22.28 -5.46 -16.73
C LYS A 500 22.47 -5.70 -18.22
N VAL A 501 21.41 -5.93 -18.95
CA VAL A 501 21.42 -6.40 -20.33
C VAL A 501 20.88 -5.36 -21.30
N TYR A 502 19.97 -4.50 -20.87
CA TYR A 502 19.26 -3.53 -21.70
C TYR A 502 19.28 -2.15 -21.07
N HIS A 503 20.02 -1.22 -21.65
CA HIS A 503 20.22 0.13 -21.16
C HIS A 503 20.01 1.18 -22.27
N PRO A 504 18.81 1.30 -22.85
CA PRO A 504 18.59 2.30 -23.87
C PRO A 504 18.71 3.70 -23.27
N LEU A 505 19.32 4.60 -24.01
CA LEU A 505 19.28 6.03 -23.73
C LEU A 505 17.96 6.57 -24.26
N ILE A 506 17.14 7.13 -23.39
CA ILE A 506 15.85 7.69 -23.75
C ILE A 506 15.78 9.19 -23.46
N PRO A 507 15.05 9.99 -24.26
CA PRO A 507 14.76 11.38 -23.92
C PRO A 507 14.04 11.46 -22.57
N TYR A 508 14.40 12.43 -21.74
CA TYR A 508 13.74 12.65 -20.46
C TYR A 508 12.71 13.77 -20.55
N THR A 509 11.48 13.45 -20.22
CA THR A 509 10.35 14.38 -20.13
C THR A 509 9.68 14.25 -18.75
N PRO A 510 8.86 15.21 -18.31
CA PRO A 510 8.19 15.15 -17.02
C PRO A 510 7.28 13.93 -16.78
N ASP A 511 6.91 13.22 -17.83
CA ASP A 511 6.15 11.95 -17.75
C ASP A 511 7.00 10.71 -18.11
N THR A 512 8.32 10.87 -18.24
CA THR A 512 9.21 9.76 -18.57
C THR A 512 9.30 8.75 -17.42
N LYS A 513 8.97 7.51 -17.73
CA LYS A 513 9.11 6.37 -16.85
C LYS A 513 10.46 5.71 -17.09
N VAL A 514 11.34 5.77 -16.09
CA VAL A 514 12.72 5.28 -16.19
C VAL A 514 12.84 3.82 -15.73
N ALA A 515 11.74 3.11 -15.67
CA ALA A 515 11.65 1.70 -15.29
C ALA A 515 10.59 0.99 -16.13
N PRO A 516 10.59 -0.35 -16.15
CA PRO A 516 9.55 -1.14 -16.82
C PRO A 516 8.15 -0.68 -16.41
N TRP A 517 7.19 -0.76 -17.34
CA TRP A 517 5.84 -0.24 -17.17
C TRP A 517 5.06 -0.82 -15.97
N TYR A 518 5.41 -2.00 -15.46
CA TYR A 518 4.75 -2.64 -14.30
C TYR A 518 5.27 -2.11 -12.96
N ILE A 519 6.47 -1.51 -12.95
CA ILE A 519 7.03 -0.71 -11.84
C ILE A 519 7.57 0.61 -12.42
N PRO A 520 6.70 1.46 -12.97
CA PRO A 520 7.10 2.61 -13.78
C PRO A 520 7.87 3.69 -13.02
N TRP A 521 7.81 3.65 -11.71
CA TRP A 521 8.33 4.65 -10.79
C TRP A 521 9.50 4.15 -9.91
N TRP A 522 9.92 2.89 -10.05
CA TRP A 522 11.12 2.40 -9.37
C TRP A 522 12.37 2.62 -10.21
N GLY A 523 12.41 3.77 -10.83
CA GLY A 523 13.55 4.21 -11.60
C GLY A 523 14.67 4.78 -10.75
N THR A 524 15.71 5.24 -11.42
CA THR A 524 16.88 5.81 -10.78
C THR A 524 16.67 7.23 -10.28
N PHE A 525 15.59 7.91 -10.71
CA PHE A 525 15.37 9.31 -10.39
C PHE A 525 14.18 9.56 -9.46
N PHE A 526 13.04 8.90 -9.67
CA PHE A 526 11.89 9.00 -8.79
C PHE A 526 11.48 7.66 -8.19
N TYR A 527 10.84 7.73 -7.04
CA TYR A 527 10.14 6.63 -6.38
C TYR A 527 8.64 6.91 -6.43
N GLU A 528 7.90 5.99 -7.02
CA GLU A 528 6.44 5.95 -7.07
C GLU A 528 5.75 7.24 -7.56
N ALA A 529 6.41 8.01 -8.40
CA ALA A 529 5.83 9.15 -9.09
C ALA A 529 6.72 9.59 -10.25
N LEU A 530 6.31 10.62 -10.93
CA LEU A 530 7.02 11.20 -12.07
C LEU A 530 7.44 12.65 -11.77
N SER A 531 8.28 13.20 -12.63
CA SER A 531 8.71 14.60 -12.53
C SER A 531 7.51 15.58 -12.50
N ALA A 532 6.48 15.31 -13.31
CA ALA A 532 5.27 16.14 -13.33
C ALA A 532 4.58 16.19 -11.95
N GLU A 533 4.53 15.05 -11.23
CA GLU A 533 3.91 14.94 -9.90
C GLU A 533 4.81 15.56 -8.81
N TYR A 534 6.10 15.18 -8.75
CA TYR A 534 7.03 15.70 -7.75
C TYR A 534 7.31 17.20 -7.91
N SER A 535 7.15 17.75 -9.10
CA SER A 535 7.22 19.20 -9.33
C SER A 535 6.09 19.99 -8.67
N LEU A 536 5.09 19.30 -8.12
CA LEU A 536 3.98 19.87 -7.34
C LEU A 536 4.02 19.48 -5.86
N ASN A 537 4.92 18.57 -5.46
CA ASN A 537 5.01 18.07 -4.08
C ASN A 537 5.99 18.90 -3.22
N ILE A 538 5.70 20.20 -3.04
CA ILE A 538 6.48 21.12 -2.22
C ILE A 538 5.60 21.73 -1.11
N PRO A 539 5.14 20.93 -0.13
CA PRO A 539 4.10 21.37 0.81
C PRO A 539 4.53 22.47 1.78
N HIS A 540 5.83 22.62 2.02
CA HIS A 540 6.37 23.64 2.91
C HIS A 540 6.62 24.99 2.24
N ASP A 541 6.67 25.02 0.91
CA ASP A 541 7.01 26.23 0.15
C ASP A 541 6.13 26.41 -1.11
N VAL A 542 4.82 26.22 -0.95
CA VAL A 542 3.86 26.39 -2.05
C VAL A 542 3.90 27.80 -2.64
N LYS A 543 4.19 28.83 -1.81
CA LYS A 543 4.36 30.21 -2.31
C LYS A 543 5.56 30.34 -3.25
N GLY A 544 6.71 29.77 -2.85
CA GLY A 544 7.90 29.76 -3.71
C GLY A 544 7.68 28.92 -4.98
N LEU A 545 6.91 27.84 -4.90
CA LEU A 545 6.51 27.07 -6.07
C LEU A 545 5.64 27.88 -7.03
N ILE A 546 4.66 28.65 -6.54
CA ILE A 546 3.83 29.55 -7.34
C ILE A 546 4.70 30.61 -8.03
N GLU A 547 5.65 31.20 -7.32
CA GLU A 547 6.61 32.16 -7.86
C GLU A 547 7.46 31.53 -8.99
N ALA A 548 7.99 30.30 -8.73
CA ALA A 548 8.77 29.55 -9.72
C ALA A 548 7.95 29.18 -10.98
N CYS A 549 6.65 29.01 -10.84
CA CYS A 549 5.71 28.80 -11.96
C CYS A 549 5.28 30.10 -12.67
N GLY A 550 5.76 31.26 -12.21
CA GLY A 550 5.45 32.58 -12.82
C GLY A 550 4.15 33.22 -12.34
N GLY A 551 3.72 32.91 -11.11
CA GLY A 551 2.59 33.53 -10.43
C GLY A 551 1.31 32.70 -10.45
N LYS A 552 0.30 33.17 -9.73
CA LYS A 552 -0.95 32.44 -9.44
C LYS A 552 -1.71 31.99 -10.68
N ASP A 553 -1.88 32.87 -11.67
CA ASP A 553 -2.66 32.54 -12.88
C ASP A 553 -2.00 31.43 -13.69
N ARG A 554 -0.67 31.49 -13.85
CA ARG A 554 0.08 30.43 -14.52
C ARG A 554 0.08 29.14 -13.73
N PHE A 555 0.11 29.24 -12.41
CA PHE A 555 0.05 28.08 -11.53
C PHE A 555 -1.33 27.39 -11.59
N VAL A 556 -2.44 28.14 -11.60
CA VAL A 556 -3.78 27.59 -11.83
C VAL A 556 -3.85 26.87 -13.18
N LYS A 557 -3.38 27.53 -14.25
CA LYS A 557 -3.34 26.90 -15.57
C LYS A 557 -2.49 25.63 -15.61
N ARG A 558 -1.35 25.62 -14.89
CA ARG A 558 -0.52 24.43 -14.73
C ARG A 558 -1.28 23.29 -14.05
N LEU A 559 -1.99 23.57 -12.95
CA LEU A 559 -2.79 22.57 -12.25
C LEU A 559 -3.93 22.05 -13.14
N ASP A 560 -4.65 22.94 -13.85
CA ASP A 560 -5.69 22.52 -14.79
C ASP A 560 -5.12 21.62 -15.89
N THR A 561 -4.00 22.02 -16.51
CA THR A 561 -3.32 21.20 -17.52
C THR A 561 -2.90 19.84 -16.98
N PHE A 562 -2.39 19.80 -15.73
CA PHE A 562 -1.97 18.57 -15.08
C PHE A 562 -3.15 17.61 -14.86
N PHE A 563 -4.28 18.11 -14.34
CA PHE A 563 -5.47 17.29 -14.15
C PHE A 563 -6.15 16.90 -15.48
N ASP A 564 -6.32 17.84 -16.38
CA ASP A 564 -7.06 17.63 -17.62
C ASP A 564 -6.34 16.69 -18.60
N ASN A 565 -5.00 16.62 -18.53
CA ASN A 565 -4.17 15.69 -19.29
C ASN A 565 -3.93 14.35 -18.57
N ASN A 566 -4.66 14.07 -17.48
CA ASN A 566 -4.55 12.82 -16.71
C ASN A 566 -3.14 12.52 -16.16
N HIS A 567 -2.37 13.57 -15.80
CA HIS A 567 -1.08 13.40 -15.13
C HIS A 567 -1.24 13.15 -13.63
N TYR A 568 -2.42 13.42 -13.07
CA TYR A 568 -2.73 13.17 -11.67
C TYR A 568 -2.95 11.67 -11.42
N ASN A 569 -2.30 11.15 -10.37
CA ASN A 569 -2.49 9.78 -9.92
C ASN A 569 -2.86 9.75 -8.44
N VAL A 570 -4.14 9.52 -8.13
CA VAL A 570 -4.59 9.38 -6.74
C VAL A 570 -4.12 8.08 -6.09
N ALA A 571 -3.75 7.10 -6.91
CA ALA A 571 -3.28 5.80 -6.43
C ALA A 571 -1.86 5.87 -5.85
N ASN A 572 -1.31 7.09 -5.67
CA ASN A 572 0.05 7.29 -5.20
C ASN A 572 0.17 8.56 -4.35
N GLU A 573 0.76 8.46 -3.20
CA GLU A 573 0.69 9.41 -2.09
C GLU A 573 1.37 10.75 -2.33
N PRO A 574 2.45 10.90 -3.15
CA PRO A 574 3.00 12.22 -3.46
C PRO A 574 1.99 13.21 -4.02
N SER A 575 0.94 12.70 -4.66
CA SER A 575 -0.13 13.49 -5.26
C SER A 575 -1.27 13.85 -4.30
N PHE A 576 -1.27 13.38 -3.06
CA PHE A 576 -2.39 13.56 -2.10
C PHE A 576 -2.76 15.02 -1.86
N MET A 577 -1.78 15.92 -1.73
CA MET A 577 -2.03 17.33 -1.50
C MET A 577 -2.29 18.11 -2.79
N THR A 578 -1.92 17.58 -3.95
CA THR A 578 -1.96 18.30 -5.23
C THR A 578 -3.32 18.94 -5.54
N PRO A 579 -4.48 18.29 -5.30
CA PRO A 579 -5.79 18.91 -5.51
C PRO A 579 -6.04 20.16 -4.66
N TYR A 580 -5.34 20.29 -3.53
CA TYR A 580 -5.48 21.43 -2.63
C TYR A 580 -4.56 22.61 -2.96
N LEU A 581 -3.64 22.48 -3.90
CA LEU A 581 -2.69 23.54 -4.25
C LEU A 581 -3.36 24.81 -4.78
N TYR A 582 -4.55 24.72 -5.34
CA TYR A 582 -5.37 25.86 -5.73
C TYR A 582 -5.69 26.80 -4.57
N HIS A 583 -5.65 26.35 -3.30
CA HIS A 583 -5.90 27.19 -2.11
C HIS A 583 -4.91 28.36 -2.02
N TRP A 584 -3.64 28.12 -2.34
CA TRP A 584 -2.61 29.17 -2.32
C TRP A 584 -2.69 30.11 -3.54
N ALA A 585 -3.37 29.68 -4.59
CA ALA A 585 -3.66 30.49 -5.76
C ALA A 585 -5.02 31.24 -5.66
N ASP A 586 -5.64 31.24 -4.48
CA ASP A 586 -6.96 31.87 -4.20
C ASP A 586 -8.14 31.25 -4.97
N ARG A 587 -8.04 29.98 -5.36
CA ARG A 587 -9.08 29.24 -6.09
C ARG A 587 -9.50 27.94 -5.37
N PRO A 588 -9.89 28.02 -4.08
CA PRO A 588 -10.25 26.81 -3.31
C PRO A 588 -11.48 26.06 -3.85
N GLU A 589 -12.32 26.72 -4.63
CA GLU A 589 -13.46 26.05 -5.32
C GLU A 589 -12.98 24.99 -6.30
N LEU A 590 -11.89 25.26 -7.03
CA LEU A 590 -11.30 24.29 -7.96
C LEU A 590 -10.74 23.06 -7.23
N SER A 591 -10.16 23.25 -6.04
CA SER A 591 -9.78 22.13 -5.20
C SER A 591 -10.96 21.20 -4.92
N CYS A 592 -12.09 21.76 -4.52
CA CYS A 592 -13.29 20.97 -4.22
C CYS A 592 -13.87 20.25 -5.43
N GLU A 593 -13.84 20.88 -6.59
CA GLU A 593 -14.25 20.24 -7.85
C GLU A 593 -13.37 19.04 -8.17
N ARG A 594 -12.05 19.19 -8.14
CA ARG A 594 -11.10 18.10 -8.40
C ARG A 594 -11.22 16.96 -7.40
N ILE A 595 -11.31 17.27 -6.09
CA ILE A 595 -11.48 16.26 -5.03
C ILE A 595 -12.75 15.44 -5.26
N ARG A 596 -13.87 16.08 -5.58
CA ARG A 596 -15.12 15.35 -5.88
C ARG A 596 -15.00 14.46 -7.09
N GLN A 597 -14.41 14.97 -8.17
CA GLN A 597 -14.15 14.18 -9.36
C GLN A 597 -13.28 12.96 -9.02
N ILE A 598 -12.17 13.17 -8.30
CA ILE A 598 -11.26 12.10 -7.90
C ILE A 598 -12.00 11.03 -7.10
N ILE A 599 -12.79 11.42 -6.09
CA ILE A 599 -13.49 10.45 -5.24
C ILE A 599 -14.57 9.71 -6.05
N ASN A 600 -15.35 10.42 -6.85
CA ASN A 600 -16.38 9.80 -7.66
C ASN A 600 -15.81 8.81 -8.69
N ASP A 601 -14.65 9.12 -9.27
CA ASP A 601 -14.06 8.30 -10.30
C ASP A 601 -13.28 7.11 -9.76
N ASN A 602 -12.74 7.20 -8.53
CA ASN A 602 -11.76 6.23 -8.06
C ASN A 602 -12.15 5.49 -6.77
N TYR A 603 -13.08 6.00 -5.95
CA TYR A 603 -13.49 5.35 -4.70
C TYR A 603 -14.91 4.80 -4.78
N SER A 604 -15.15 3.67 -4.14
CA SER A 604 -16.48 3.08 -4.03
C SER A 604 -16.58 2.16 -2.81
N ASP A 605 -17.80 1.67 -2.50
CA ASP A 605 -18.05 0.68 -1.45
C ASP A 605 -17.91 -0.78 -1.95
N ARG A 606 -17.22 -0.99 -3.06
CA ARG A 606 -16.98 -2.30 -3.66
C ARG A 606 -15.65 -2.90 -3.17
N PRO A 607 -15.44 -4.21 -3.34
CA PRO A 607 -14.17 -4.86 -3.01
C PRO A 607 -12.94 -4.24 -3.71
N ASP A 608 -13.10 -3.74 -4.95
CA ASP A 608 -12.10 -3.01 -5.72
C ASP A 608 -12.17 -1.48 -5.52
N GLY A 609 -12.78 -1.03 -4.43
CA GLY A 609 -13.16 0.36 -4.18
C GLY A 609 -12.06 1.31 -3.74
N LEU A 610 -10.80 0.88 -3.70
CA LEU A 610 -9.64 1.74 -3.47
C LEU A 610 -8.83 1.90 -4.76
N PRO A 611 -8.38 3.12 -5.10
CA PRO A 611 -7.68 3.39 -6.36
C PRO A 611 -6.26 2.83 -6.43
N GLY A 612 -5.62 2.64 -5.30
CA GLY A 612 -4.26 2.15 -5.14
C GLY A 612 -4.12 1.25 -3.92
N ASN A 613 -2.89 0.88 -3.62
CA ASN A 613 -2.56 0.22 -2.38
C ASN A 613 -2.97 1.12 -1.20
N ASP A 614 -3.53 0.54 -0.15
CA ASP A 614 -4.02 1.32 1.00
C ASP A 614 -2.88 1.91 1.85
N ASP A 615 -1.67 1.37 1.69
CA ASP A 615 -0.43 1.76 2.36
C ASP A 615 -0.63 2.07 3.85
N SER A 616 -1.00 1.00 4.57
CA SER A 616 -1.28 1.07 6.02
C SER A 616 -2.35 2.10 6.40
N GLY A 617 -3.35 2.29 5.54
CA GLY A 617 -4.46 3.21 5.75
C GLY A 617 -4.23 4.64 5.23
N ALA A 618 -3.16 4.90 4.49
CA ALA A 618 -2.91 6.23 3.92
C ALA A 618 -3.97 6.62 2.89
N MET A 619 -4.27 5.72 1.96
CA MET A 619 -5.32 5.92 0.94
C MET A 619 -6.70 6.10 1.58
N SER A 620 -6.99 5.28 2.59
CA SER A 620 -8.24 5.35 3.37
C SER A 620 -8.34 6.64 4.19
N SER A 621 -7.28 7.07 4.87
CA SER A 621 -7.30 8.32 5.64
C SER A 621 -7.43 9.55 4.75
N TRP A 622 -6.87 9.53 3.52
CA TRP A 622 -7.11 10.57 2.53
C TRP A 622 -8.61 10.70 2.21
N LEU A 623 -9.32 9.58 2.03
CA LEU A 623 -10.77 9.58 1.83
C LEU A 623 -11.51 10.14 3.05
N VAL A 624 -11.15 9.73 4.28
CA VAL A 624 -11.76 10.24 5.52
C VAL A 624 -11.67 11.76 5.58
N TRP A 625 -10.47 12.33 5.40
CA TRP A 625 -10.25 13.76 5.45
C TRP A 625 -11.06 14.51 4.40
N ASN A 626 -11.08 14.01 3.18
CA ASN A 626 -11.81 14.65 2.08
C ASN A 626 -13.33 14.56 2.25
N MET A 627 -13.84 13.47 2.82
CA MET A 627 -15.27 13.38 3.16
C MET A 627 -15.66 14.37 4.27
N LEU A 628 -14.75 14.66 5.20
CA LEU A 628 -14.94 15.67 6.24
C LEU A 628 -14.76 17.11 5.71
N GLY A 629 -14.21 17.30 4.52
CA GLY A 629 -13.94 18.63 3.97
C GLY A 629 -12.75 19.34 4.63
N LEU A 630 -11.81 18.59 5.17
CA LEU A 630 -10.55 19.06 5.75
C LEU A 630 -9.40 18.28 5.17
N TYR A 631 -8.21 18.88 5.13
CA TYR A 631 -6.99 18.17 4.75
C TYR A 631 -5.81 18.67 5.60
N PRO A 632 -5.11 17.79 6.34
CA PRO A 632 -3.96 18.18 7.15
C PRO A 632 -2.74 18.48 6.27
N VAL A 633 -2.00 19.51 6.58
CA VAL A 633 -0.64 19.69 6.07
C VAL A 633 0.31 19.16 7.13
N ALA A 634 0.71 17.90 6.97
CA ALA A 634 1.53 17.21 7.96
C ALA A 634 2.83 17.98 8.28
N GLY A 635 3.29 17.93 9.53
CA GLY A 635 4.41 18.74 10.00
C GLY A 635 4.07 20.21 10.28
N GLN A 636 2.83 20.64 10.04
CA GLN A 636 2.35 22.01 10.25
C GLN A 636 1.10 22.05 11.13
N ASN A 637 0.94 23.12 11.88
CA ASN A 637 -0.30 23.40 12.61
C ASN A 637 -1.35 23.99 11.65
N LEU A 638 -1.74 23.21 10.63
CA LEU A 638 -2.56 23.72 9.54
C LEU A 638 -3.42 22.62 8.91
N TYR A 639 -4.70 22.93 8.69
CA TYR A 639 -5.63 22.15 7.88
C TYR A 639 -6.19 23.03 6.77
N LEU A 640 -6.24 22.49 5.56
CA LEU A 640 -6.87 23.12 4.43
C LEU A 640 -8.38 22.89 4.50
N VAL A 641 -9.16 23.94 4.27
CA VAL A 641 -10.61 23.91 4.35
C VAL A 641 -11.20 23.68 2.98
N GLY A 642 -11.79 22.51 2.79
CA GLY A 642 -12.55 22.11 1.60
C GLY A 642 -14.07 22.17 1.85
N SER A 643 -14.82 21.53 0.96
CA SER A 643 -16.26 21.35 1.10
C SER A 643 -16.55 19.89 1.47
N PRO A 644 -17.20 19.60 2.61
CA PRO A 644 -17.48 18.23 3.00
C PRO A 644 -18.37 17.51 1.98
N LEU A 645 -18.17 16.20 1.85
CA LEU A 645 -19.03 15.33 1.03
C LEU A 645 -20.24 14.82 1.79
N ILE A 646 -20.32 15.08 3.08
CA ILE A 646 -21.40 14.71 4.01
C ILE A 646 -22.10 15.95 4.55
N LYS A 647 -23.39 15.83 4.89
CA LYS A 647 -24.20 16.99 5.27
C LYS A 647 -23.72 17.68 6.54
N SER A 648 -23.39 16.88 7.54
CA SER A 648 -22.89 17.33 8.83
C SER A 648 -22.23 16.18 9.57
N TYR A 649 -21.38 16.53 10.53
CA TYR A 649 -20.75 15.56 11.40
C TYR A 649 -20.38 16.19 12.74
N SER A 650 -20.08 15.35 13.73
CA SER A 650 -19.43 15.80 14.96
C SER A 650 -18.20 14.97 15.27
N ILE A 651 -17.20 15.59 15.84
CA ILE A 651 -15.97 14.95 16.32
C ILE A 651 -15.93 15.10 17.84
N GLU A 652 -15.83 13.97 18.54
CA GLU A 652 -15.50 13.94 19.97
C GLU A 652 -13.99 14.15 20.13
N LEU A 653 -13.62 15.29 20.68
CA LEU A 653 -12.23 15.70 20.81
C LEU A 653 -11.58 15.13 22.07
N PRO A 654 -10.24 14.92 22.05
CA PRO A 654 -9.52 14.32 23.19
C PRO A 654 -9.64 15.10 24.51
N ASN A 655 -9.94 16.39 24.44
CA ASN A 655 -10.14 17.26 25.61
C ASN A 655 -11.57 17.22 26.16
N GLY A 656 -12.43 16.31 25.66
CA GLY A 656 -13.83 16.15 26.08
C GLY A 656 -14.80 17.15 25.44
N ARG A 657 -14.32 18.04 24.56
CA ARG A 657 -15.17 18.93 23.78
C ARG A 657 -15.69 18.23 22.54
N THR A 658 -16.73 18.80 21.94
CA THR A 658 -17.25 18.33 20.66
C THR A 658 -17.14 19.45 19.62
N LEU A 659 -16.60 19.11 18.46
CA LEU A 659 -16.67 19.93 17.27
C LEU A 659 -17.85 19.46 16.42
N ASN A 660 -18.82 20.34 16.20
CA ASN A 660 -19.92 20.11 15.26
C ASN A 660 -19.60 20.82 13.95
N VAL A 661 -19.78 20.12 12.84
CA VAL A 661 -19.49 20.68 11.52
C VAL A 661 -20.68 20.49 10.59
N ASP A 662 -21.02 21.54 9.86
CA ASP A 662 -22.00 21.48 8.80
C ASP A 662 -21.52 22.22 7.52
N ALA A 663 -22.14 21.87 6.40
CA ALA A 663 -21.84 22.45 5.10
C ALA A 663 -22.77 23.63 4.81
N LYS A 664 -22.78 24.67 5.68
CA LYS A 664 -23.64 25.85 5.55
C LYS A 664 -22.85 27.17 5.55
N GLY A 665 -21.52 27.09 5.56
CA GLY A 665 -20.65 28.26 5.60
C GLY A 665 -20.74 29.12 4.33
N ASP A 666 -20.46 30.41 4.51
CA ASP A 666 -20.22 31.29 3.37
C ASP A 666 -19.02 30.81 2.57
N ARG A 667 -19.15 30.83 1.24
CA ARG A 667 -18.13 30.37 0.33
C ARG A 667 -16.79 31.03 0.62
N TRP A 668 -15.80 30.23 1.00
CA TRP A 668 -14.36 30.58 1.01
C TRP A 668 -13.93 31.75 1.90
N LYS A 669 -14.69 32.09 2.93
CA LYS A 669 -14.22 33.04 3.96
C LYS A 669 -13.05 32.47 4.77
N MET A 670 -13.03 31.15 4.92
CA MET A 670 -11.97 30.41 5.61
C MET A 670 -11.33 29.42 4.63
N LYS A 671 -10.05 29.54 4.38
CA LYS A 671 -9.28 28.58 3.56
C LYS A 671 -8.43 27.64 4.39
N PHE A 672 -8.11 28.06 5.61
CA PHE A 672 -7.19 27.39 6.52
C PHE A 672 -7.74 27.46 7.94
N ILE A 673 -7.50 26.39 8.72
CA ILE A 673 -7.83 26.32 10.14
C ILE A 673 -6.66 25.70 10.90
N ARG A 674 -6.41 26.11 12.13
CA ARG A 674 -5.35 25.57 12.98
C ARG A 674 -5.84 24.41 13.83
N HIS A 675 -4.93 23.59 14.33
CA HIS A 675 -5.25 22.47 15.20
C HIS A 675 -5.91 22.93 16.51
N GLU A 676 -5.38 23.98 17.14
CA GLU A 676 -5.98 24.54 18.35
C GLU A 676 -7.41 25.07 18.13
N ASP A 677 -7.73 25.61 16.96
CA ASP A 677 -9.07 26.08 16.63
C ASP A 677 -10.05 24.90 16.54
N ILE A 678 -9.60 23.76 16.00
CA ILE A 678 -10.37 22.51 16.00
C ILE A 678 -10.58 22.02 17.44
N LEU A 679 -9.53 22.00 18.26
CA LEU A 679 -9.59 21.54 19.65
C LEU A 679 -10.45 22.44 20.55
N ASN A 680 -10.72 23.67 20.16
CA ASN A 680 -11.69 24.55 20.87
C ASN A 680 -13.11 24.00 20.82
N GLY A 681 -13.44 23.14 19.85
CA GLY A 681 -14.76 22.58 19.67
C GLY A 681 -15.78 23.63 19.24
N GLY A 682 -17.07 23.40 19.55
CA GLY A 682 -18.14 24.28 19.14
C GLY A 682 -18.70 23.95 17.75
N THR A 683 -19.11 24.96 16.99
CA THR A 683 -19.67 24.75 15.66
C THR A 683 -18.84 25.43 14.59
N LEU A 684 -18.48 24.64 13.57
CA LEU A 684 -17.76 25.07 12.39
C LEU A 684 -18.65 24.93 11.15
N HIS A 685 -18.83 26.04 10.43
CA HIS A 685 -19.57 26.06 9.18
C HIS A 685 -18.61 26.04 8.00
N LEU A 686 -18.48 24.87 7.33
CA LEU A 686 -17.63 24.70 6.15
C LEU A 686 -18.38 25.12 4.88
N PRO A 687 -17.65 25.54 3.82
CA PRO A 687 -18.25 25.89 2.55
C PRO A 687 -19.08 24.73 1.97
N ASN A 688 -20.25 25.08 1.40
CA ASN A 688 -21.03 24.15 0.60
C ASN A 688 -20.80 24.44 -0.89
N HIS A 689 -20.03 23.61 -1.54
CA HIS A 689 -19.82 23.69 -2.98
C HIS A 689 -20.50 22.51 -3.68
N ASN A 690 -21.73 22.73 -4.17
CA ASN A 690 -22.56 21.81 -4.95
C ASN A 690 -22.40 20.33 -4.55
N MET A 691 -23.17 19.91 -3.54
CA MET A 691 -23.23 18.52 -3.11
C MET A 691 -23.91 17.68 -4.21
N VAL A 692 -23.15 17.14 -5.15
CA VAL A 692 -23.58 16.03 -5.97
C VAL A 692 -23.57 14.80 -5.05
N ALA A 693 -24.70 14.14 -4.91
CA ALA A 693 -24.78 12.88 -4.16
C ALA A 693 -23.81 11.87 -4.81
N MET A 694 -23.01 11.21 -3.99
CA MET A 694 -22.25 10.03 -4.45
C MET A 694 -23.29 9.00 -4.91
N SER A 695 -23.27 8.68 -6.19
CA SER A 695 -24.12 7.62 -6.74
C SER A 695 -23.40 6.27 -6.57
N PRO A 696 -24.11 5.18 -6.22
CA PRO A 696 -23.52 3.86 -6.31
C PRO A 696 -22.98 3.68 -7.73
N LYS A 697 -21.72 3.30 -7.87
CA LYS A 697 -21.27 2.80 -9.18
C LYS A 697 -22.04 1.50 -9.41
N THR A 698 -23.13 1.59 -10.18
CA THR A 698 -23.58 0.41 -10.93
C THR A 698 -22.35 -0.07 -11.70
N LYS A 699 -22.24 -1.39 -11.95
CA LYS A 699 -21.32 -1.91 -12.95
C LYS A 699 -21.60 -1.20 -14.28
N GLU A 700 -21.19 0.05 -14.38
CA GLU A 700 -20.78 0.54 -15.65
C GLU A 700 -19.51 -0.25 -15.93
N THR A 701 -19.64 -1.28 -16.78
CA THR A 701 -18.60 -1.50 -17.77
C THR A 701 -17.83 -0.19 -17.87
N GLU A 702 -16.55 -0.22 -17.38
CA GLU A 702 -15.60 0.86 -17.59
C GLU A 702 -16.02 1.57 -18.85
N SER A 703 -16.24 2.90 -18.79
CA SER A 703 -16.57 3.62 -19.99
C SER A 703 -15.39 3.37 -20.93
N THR A 704 -15.51 2.30 -21.69
CA THR A 704 -14.80 2.16 -22.92
C THR A 704 -15.14 3.46 -23.64
N ARG A 705 -14.23 4.44 -23.62
CA ARG A 705 -14.08 5.23 -24.82
C ARG A 705 -14.08 4.18 -25.91
N ALA A 706 -15.18 4.11 -26.65
CA ALA A 706 -15.37 3.08 -27.65
C ALA A 706 -14.25 3.30 -28.65
N PHE A 707 -13.14 2.60 -28.47
CA PHE A 707 -12.15 2.49 -29.53
C PHE A 707 -12.88 1.70 -30.59
N ASN A 708 -13.27 2.38 -31.69
CA ASN A 708 -13.95 1.74 -32.78
C ASN A 708 -12.99 0.73 -33.43
N LEU A 709 -12.89 -0.46 -32.85
CA LEU A 709 -12.26 -1.60 -33.52
C LEU A 709 -13.23 -2.22 -34.49
N SER A 710 -12.69 -2.84 -35.53
CA SER A 710 -13.48 -3.60 -36.49
C SER A 710 -14.29 -4.70 -35.80
N PRO A 711 -15.48 -5.07 -36.26
CA PRO A 711 -16.19 -6.26 -35.83
C PRO A 711 -15.39 -7.57 -36.02
N SER A 712 -14.40 -7.57 -36.89
CA SER A 712 -13.50 -8.70 -37.14
C SER A 712 -12.27 -8.73 -36.22
N ALA A 713 -12.14 -7.83 -35.24
CA ALA A 713 -11.02 -7.82 -34.32
C ALA A 713 -11.00 -9.11 -33.46
N THR A 714 -9.88 -9.79 -33.45
CA THR A 714 -9.67 -10.98 -32.62
C THR A 714 -9.47 -10.60 -31.15
N THR A 715 -9.84 -11.49 -30.24
CA THR A 715 -9.73 -11.25 -28.79
C THR A 715 -8.95 -12.38 -28.15
N HIS A 716 -7.89 -12.05 -27.43
CA HIS A 716 -7.01 -13.00 -26.78
C HIS A 716 -6.94 -12.71 -25.27
N LEU A 717 -6.72 -13.73 -24.44
CA LEU A 717 -6.49 -13.60 -23.01
C LEU A 717 -4.99 -13.67 -22.73
N CYS A 718 -4.44 -12.63 -22.16
CA CYS A 718 -3.06 -12.59 -21.72
C CYS A 718 -2.96 -12.54 -20.19
N LYS A 719 -2.37 -13.58 -19.59
CA LYS A 719 -2.10 -13.70 -18.16
C LYS A 719 -0.69 -13.20 -17.89
N PHE A 720 -0.58 -11.99 -17.38
CA PHE A 720 0.70 -11.43 -16.94
C PHE A 720 1.04 -11.85 -15.52
N VAL A 721 2.30 -12.17 -15.30
CA VAL A 721 2.89 -12.25 -13.98
C VAL A 721 3.82 -11.06 -13.84
N LEU A 722 3.34 -10.03 -13.16
CA LEU A 722 4.07 -8.80 -12.96
C LEU A 722 4.48 -8.72 -11.51
N ASN A 723 5.77 -8.83 -11.26
CA ASN A 723 6.31 -8.84 -9.91
C ASN A 723 5.52 -9.79 -8.98
N ARG A 724 5.23 -11.02 -9.46
CA ARG A 724 4.43 -12.08 -8.82
C ARG A 724 2.93 -11.82 -8.67
N GLN A 725 2.42 -10.75 -9.20
CA GLN A 725 0.99 -10.51 -9.26
C GLN A 725 0.44 -10.98 -10.60
N TYR A 726 -0.57 -11.84 -10.55
CA TYR A 726 -1.28 -12.26 -11.74
C TYR A 726 -2.24 -11.15 -12.17
N ARG A 727 -2.18 -10.79 -13.44
CA ARG A 727 -3.12 -9.86 -14.07
C ARG A 727 -3.62 -10.46 -15.36
N ASN A 728 -4.94 -10.51 -15.51
CA ASN A 728 -5.57 -10.93 -16.74
C ASN A 728 -5.84 -9.72 -17.61
N TRP A 729 -5.26 -9.69 -18.80
CA TRP A 729 -5.51 -8.66 -19.78
C TRP A 729 -6.27 -9.25 -20.95
N ILE A 730 -7.31 -8.54 -21.36
CA ILE A 730 -7.98 -8.79 -22.64
C ILE A 730 -7.22 -8.00 -23.69
N VAL A 731 -6.69 -8.70 -24.68
CA VAL A 731 -5.97 -8.15 -25.83
C VAL A 731 -6.86 -8.27 -27.06
N LYS A 732 -7.27 -7.15 -27.63
CA LYS A 732 -8.02 -7.13 -28.90
C LYS A 732 -7.11 -6.67 -30.02
N CYS A 733 -7.05 -7.45 -31.07
CA CYS A 733 -6.20 -7.23 -32.24
C CYS A 733 -7.06 -6.93 -33.46
N ASP A 734 -6.87 -5.77 -34.06
CA ASP A 734 -7.58 -5.33 -35.27
C ASP A 734 -6.59 -5.07 -36.42
N LEU A 735 -6.60 -5.97 -37.38
CA LEU A 735 -5.78 -5.94 -38.60
C LEU A 735 -6.55 -5.40 -39.80
N SER A 736 -7.76 -4.87 -39.63
CA SER A 736 -8.63 -4.46 -40.73
C SER A 736 -8.13 -3.24 -41.50
N ASN A 737 -7.15 -2.50 -40.93
CA ASN A 737 -6.52 -1.39 -41.62
C ASN A 737 -5.16 -1.82 -42.17
N ASN A 738 -4.97 -1.85 -43.47
CA ASN A 738 -3.78 -2.40 -44.11
C ASN A 738 -2.45 -1.73 -43.71
N ASP A 739 -2.47 -0.51 -43.17
CA ASP A 739 -1.25 0.25 -42.87
C ASP A 739 -0.92 0.30 -41.38
N THR A 740 -1.82 -0.17 -40.50
CA THR A 740 -1.66 0.00 -39.06
C THR A 740 -2.42 -1.07 -38.30
N LEU A 741 -1.67 -1.87 -37.50
CA LEU A 741 -2.24 -2.75 -36.52
C LEU A 741 -2.76 -1.93 -35.31
N ARG A 742 -4.00 -2.17 -34.93
CA ARG A 742 -4.61 -1.59 -33.72
C ARG A 742 -4.71 -2.67 -32.64
N LEU A 743 -3.89 -2.53 -31.61
CA LEU A 743 -3.83 -3.47 -30.50
C LEU A 743 -4.38 -2.81 -29.24
N LEU A 744 -5.54 -3.25 -28.78
CA LEU A 744 -6.15 -2.76 -27.54
C LEU A 744 -5.81 -3.72 -26.39
N CYS A 745 -4.96 -3.26 -25.47
CA CYS A 745 -4.60 -3.98 -24.25
C CYS A 745 -5.23 -3.27 -23.06
N ASN A 746 -6.18 -3.91 -22.40
CA ASN A 746 -7.02 -3.24 -21.40
C ASN A 746 -7.67 -1.98 -22.00
N ASN A 747 -7.36 -0.82 -21.44
CA ASN A 747 -7.88 0.49 -21.86
C ASN A 747 -6.85 1.30 -22.66
N SER A 748 -5.80 0.66 -23.18
CA SER A 748 -4.74 1.32 -23.94
C SER A 748 -4.70 0.80 -25.37
N LEU A 749 -4.90 1.71 -26.33
CA LEU A 749 -4.83 1.39 -27.75
C LEU A 749 -3.42 1.70 -28.28
N TYR A 750 -2.78 0.70 -28.86
CA TYR A 750 -1.55 0.84 -29.64
C TYR A 750 -1.89 0.84 -31.13
N CYS A 751 -1.39 1.83 -31.83
CA CYS A 751 -1.44 1.90 -33.29
C CYS A 751 -0.01 1.63 -33.80
N ILE A 752 0.24 0.45 -34.34
CA ILE A 752 1.54 -0.03 -34.77
C ILE A 752 1.60 -0.01 -36.29
N PRO A 753 2.47 0.83 -36.90
CA PRO A 753 2.62 0.88 -38.33
C PRO A 753 3.13 -0.44 -38.92
N GLU A 754 2.73 -0.76 -40.17
CA GLU A 754 3.19 -1.95 -40.93
C GLU A 754 4.71 -2.05 -40.96
N THR A 755 5.40 -0.95 -41.15
CA THR A 755 6.87 -0.91 -41.17
C THR A 755 7.52 -1.39 -39.86
N VAL A 756 6.85 -1.16 -38.72
CA VAL A 756 7.28 -1.64 -37.39
C VAL A 756 6.98 -3.13 -37.25
N ILE A 757 5.80 -3.58 -37.70
CA ILE A 757 5.43 -5.00 -37.70
C ILE A 757 6.44 -5.82 -38.50
N GLU A 758 6.87 -5.29 -39.63
CA GLU A 758 7.81 -5.94 -40.51
C GLU A 758 9.27 -5.95 -39.97
N ASN A 759 9.72 -4.83 -39.39
CA ASN A 759 11.15 -4.57 -39.21
C ASN A 759 11.60 -4.26 -37.78
N ALA A 760 10.74 -4.24 -36.78
CA ALA A 760 11.14 -3.93 -35.43
C ALA A 760 12.26 -4.86 -34.93
N GLU A 761 13.14 -4.30 -34.09
CA GLU A 761 14.32 -4.96 -33.55
C GLU A 761 14.29 -5.00 -32.01
N GLY A 762 13.14 -4.77 -31.41
CA GLY A 762 12.98 -4.81 -29.96
C GLY A 762 11.54 -4.82 -29.47
N PHE A 763 11.40 -5.08 -28.16
CA PHE A 763 10.14 -4.94 -27.44
C PHE A 763 10.06 -3.58 -26.77
N CYS A 764 8.84 -3.02 -26.75
CA CYS A 764 8.50 -1.91 -25.89
C CYS A 764 8.20 -2.39 -24.46
N TRP A 765 8.99 -1.96 -23.56
CA TRP A 765 8.83 -2.24 -22.14
C TRP A 765 8.17 -1.07 -21.37
N TYR A 766 7.73 -0.02 -22.09
CA TYR A 766 7.11 1.14 -21.49
C TYR A 766 5.65 0.88 -21.16
N SER A 767 5.19 1.46 -20.07
CA SER A 767 3.75 1.52 -19.81
C SER A 767 3.08 2.41 -20.83
N PRO A 768 2.02 1.92 -21.50
CA PRO A 768 1.23 2.78 -22.38
C PRO A 768 0.53 3.88 -21.56
N GLN A 769 0.48 5.08 -22.08
CA GLN A 769 -0.38 6.12 -21.54
C GLN A 769 -1.85 5.75 -21.78
N LYS A 770 -2.75 6.14 -20.88
CA LYS A 770 -4.19 5.96 -21.13
C LYS A 770 -4.60 6.76 -22.37
N GLY A 771 -5.21 6.09 -23.35
CA GLY A 771 -5.68 6.71 -24.58
C GLY A 771 -5.08 6.11 -25.85
N ASN A 772 -5.22 6.81 -26.98
CA ASN A 772 -4.62 6.40 -28.25
C ASN A 772 -3.10 6.61 -28.20
N ASN A 773 -2.35 5.52 -28.25
CA ASN A 773 -0.91 5.56 -28.35
C ASN A 773 -0.49 5.20 -29.78
N ILE A 774 0.12 6.15 -30.48
CA ILE A 774 0.76 5.89 -31.75
C ILE A 774 2.17 5.38 -31.46
N TYR A 775 2.45 4.18 -31.87
CA TYR A 775 3.74 3.55 -31.73
C TYR A 775 4.70 4.15 -32.77
N LYS A 776 5.64 4.96 -32.29
CA LYS A 776 6.58 5.68 -33.19
C LYS A 776 7.98 5.10 -33.21
N CYS A 777 8.25 4.08 -32.39
CA CYS A 777 9.58 3.50 -32.26
C CYS A 777 9.68 2.15 -33.01
N ASN A 778 10.90 1.69 -33.23
CA ASN A 778 11.20 0.40 -33.88
C ASN A 778 11.03 -0.77 -32.90
N GLU A 779 9.92 -0.82 -32.18
CA GLU A 779 9.64 -1.79 -31.12
C GLU A 779 8.22 -2.34 -31.24
N THR A 780 8.03 -3.62 -30.91
CA THR A 780 6.73 -4.29 -30.86
C THR A 780 6.31 -4.57 -29.42
N PHE A 781 5.05 -4.99 -29.25
CA PHE A 781 4.52 -5.37 -27.93
C PHE A 781 3.73 -6.68 -28.05
N LEU A 782 4.07 -7.68 -27.28
CA LEU A 782 3.49 -9.05 -27.28
C LEU A 782 3.76 -9.90 -28.53
N PHE A 783 4.45 -9.41 -29.50
CA PHE A 783 4.86 -10.16 -30.71
C PHE A 783 6.24 -9.69 -31.18
N ILE A 784 6.94 -10.49 -31.96
CA ILE A 784 8.19 -10.11 -32.63
C ILE A 784 7.91 -9.66 -34.06
N SER A 785 8.85 -8.96 -34.71
CA SER A 785 8.69 -8.57 -36.12
C SER A 785 8.77 -9.77 -37.05
N PHE A 786 8.20 -9.65 -38.27
CA PHE A 786 8.35 -10.68 -39.29
C PHE A 786 9.81 -10.87 -39.76
N LYS A 787 10.61 -9.80 -39.72
CA LYS A 787 12.06 -9.87 -39.93
C LYS A 787 12.70 -10.82 -38.93
N ALA A 788 12.45 -10.60 -37.62
CA ALA A 788 12.97 -11.42 -36.55
C ALA A 788 12.52 -12.90 -36.66
N LEU A 789 11.23 -13.12 -36.98
CA LEU A 789 10.74 -14.49 -37.24
C LEU A 789 11.41 -15.14 -38.43
N SER A 790 11.66 -14.40 -39.52
CA SER A 790 12.35 -14.91 -40.72
C SER A 790 13.81 -15.28 -40.42
N GLU A 791 14.51 -14.45 -39.66
CA GLU A 791 15.86 -14.74 -39.20
C GLU A 791 15.87 -15.98 -38.31
N LEU A 792 14.92 -16.07 -37.36
CA LEU A 792 14.79 -17.22 -36.48
C LEU A 792 14.57 -18.53 -37.27
N LYS A 793 13.68 -18.53 -38.25
CA LYS A 793 13.40 -19.70 -39.11
C LYS A 793 14.59 -20.09 -39.99
N ARG A 794 15.36 -19.10 -40.46
CA ARG A 794 16.51 -19.34 -41.35
C ARG A 794 17.77 -19.77 -40.59
N ASP A 795 18.08 -19.05 -39.49
CA ASP A 795 19.38 -19.10 -38.82
C ASP A 795 19.32 -19.75 -37.43
N GLY A 796 18.12 -20.14 -36.96
CA GLY A 796 17.88 -20.66 -35.61
C GLY A 796 18.12 -19.60 -34.50
N LYS A 797 18.23 -18.34 -34.86
CA LYS A 797 18.48 -17.23 -33.94
C LYS A 797 18.02 -15.90 -34.54
N PHE A 798 17.80 -14.93 -33.69
CA PHE A 798 17.58 -13.53 -34.08
C PHE A 798 18.11 -12.59 -32.99
N VAL A 799 18.19 -11.29 -33.29
CA VAL A 799 18.59 -10.25 -32.32
C VAL A 799 17.39 -9.35 -32.04
N TYR A 800 17.06 -9.17 -30.74
CA TYR A 800 15.99 -8.30 -30.33
C TYR A 800 16.36 -7.56 -29.04
N ASN A 801 16.22 -6.25 -28.99
CA ASN A 801 16.76 -5.37 -27.95
C ASN A 801 18.28 -5.56 -27.73
N GLY A 802 19.04 -5.86 -28.78
CA GLY A 802 20.47 -6.14 -28.70
C GLY A 802 20.82 -7.50 -28.07
N ILE A 803 19.84 -8.33 -27.73
CA ILE A 803 19.99 -9.67 -27.16
C ILE A 803 19.88 -10.72 -28.25
N ILE A 804 20.78 -11.72 -28.25
CA ILE A 804 20.69 -12.85 -29.13
C ILE A 804 19.76 -13.88 -28.52
N TRP A 805 18.72 -14.25 -29.28
CA TRP A 805 17.76 -15.29 -28.95
C TRP A 805 18.01 -16.53 -29.80
N ARG A 806 18.25 -17.67 -29.16
CA ARG A 806 18.56 -18.94 -29.86
C ARG A 806 17.42 -19.92 -29.69
N GLN A 807 17.09 -20.58 -30.78
CA GLN A 807 16.10 -21.65 -30.80
C GLN A 807 16.55 -22.80 -29.90
N THR A 808 15.65 -23.27 -29.06
CA THR A 808 15.81 -24.47 -28.22
C THR A 808 14.84 -25.57 -28.58
N TYR A 809 13.71 -25.21 -29.20
CA TYR A 809 12.70 -26.14 -29.68
C TYR A 809 11.89 -25.51 -30.83
N ALA A 810 11.35 -26.32 -31.75
CA ALA A 810 10.39 -25.88 -32.76
C ALA A 810 9.46 -27.03 -33.16
N ASP A 811 8.20 -26.68 -33.43
CA ASP A 811 7.22 -27.55 -34.10
C ASP A 811 6.41 -26.75 -35.14
N ALA A 812 5.31 -27.28 -35.60
CA ALA A 812 4.49 -26.64 -36.64
C ALA A 812 3.80 -25.36 -36.17
N HIS A 813 3.59 -25.20 -34.87
CA HIS A 813 2.77 -24.14 -34.29
C HIS A 813 3.58 -23.08 -33.57
N PHE A 814 4.75 -23.41 -33.02
CA PHE A 814 5.57 -22.44 -32.30
C PHE A 814 7.07 -22.78 -32.30
N ILE A 815 7.86 -21.76 -32.02
CA ILE A 815 9.30 -21.89 -31.80
C ILE A 815 9.61 -21.39 -30.38
N THR A 816 10.34 -22.17 -29.60
CA THR A 816 10.85 -21.74 -28.28
C THR A 816 12.29 -21.26 -28.44
N VAL A 817 12.59 -20.11 -27.91
CA VAL A 817 13.89 -19.48 -27.91
C VAL A 817 14.34 -19.14 -26.50
N LYS A 818 15.65 -19.04 -26.30
CA LYS A 818 16.27 -18.65 -25.05
C LYS A 818 17.27 -17.53 -25.30
N ALA A 819 17.27 -16.53 -24.42
CA ALA A 819 18.25 -15.45 -24.45
C ALA A 819 19.62 -15.94 -24.00
N ASP A 820 20.68 -15.52 -24.71
CA ASP A 820 22.06 -15.90 -24.40
C ASP A 820 22.56 -15.35 -23.07
N VAL A 821 21.97 -14.24 -22.62
CA VAL A 821 22.55 -13.39 -21.54
C VAL A 821 21.91 -13.59 -20.16
N ASP A 822 20.64 -13.98 -20.07
CA ASP A 822 19.89 -13.99 -18.81
C ASP A 822 19.01 -15.22 -18.58
N GLY A 823 18.91 -16.07 -19.61
CA GLY A 823 18.11 -17.28 -19.53
C GLY A 823 16.61 -17.08 -19.73
N THR A 824 16.15 -15.90 -20.10
CA THR A 824 14.76 -15.64 -20.49
C THR A 824 14.35 -16.57 -21.61
N VAL A 825 13.14 -17.11 -21.52
CA VAL A 825 12.59 -18.03 -22.52
C VAL A 825 11.36 -17.40 -23.15
N MET A 826 11.26 -17.45 -24.49
CA MET A 826 10.05 -17.08 -25.22
C MET A 826 9.52 -18.26 -26.02
N LYS A 827 8.20 -18.37 -26.08
CA LYS A 827 7.48 -19.27 -27.01
C LYS A 827 6.77 -18.41 -28.05
N ILE A 828 7.18 -18.54 -29.29
CA ILE A 828 6.76 -17.65 -30.38
C ILE A 828 5.87 -18.42 -31.35
N SER A 829 4.68 -17.88 -31.66
CA SER A 829 3.79 -18.46 -32.66
C SER A 829 4.39 -18.40 -34.07
N THR A 830 4.20 -19.44 -34.86
CA THR A 830 4.54 -19.47 -36.28
C THR A 830 3.41 -18.98 -37.16
N SER A 831 2.33 -18.41 -36.58
CA SER A 831 1.16 -17.90 -37.31
C SER A 831 1.54 -16.92 -38.43
N ALA A 832 0.78 -16.94 -39.51
CA ALA A 832 0.97 -16.03 -40.63
C ALA A 832 0.37 -14.62 -40.35
N GLU A 833 -0.50 -14.51 -39.34
CA GLU A 833 -1.12 -13.21 -39.03
C GLU A 833 -0.20 -12.30 -38.19
N LEU A 834 0.31 -12.82 -37.10
CA LEU A 834 1.33 -12.16 -36.25
C LEU A 834 2.16 -13.20 -35.50
N PRO A 835 3.48 -12.99 -35.38
CA PRO A 835 4.34 -13.87 -34.59
C PRO A 835 4.23 -13.55 -33.08
N TRP A 836 3.10 -13.90 -32.49
CA TRP A 836 2.82 -13.69 -31.08
C TRP A 836 3.84 -14.36 -30.17
N VAL A 837 4.26 -13.67 -29.13
CA VAL A 837 4.97 -14.27 -28.01
C VAL A 837 3.94 -14.88 -27.07
N LEU A 838 3.66 -16.16 -27.24
CA LEU A 838 2.64 -16.90 -26.47
C LEU A 838 3.03 -17.06 -25.00
N GLU A 839 4.32 -17.13 -24.73
CA GLU A 839 4.84 -17.26 -23.36
C GLU A 839 6.17 -16.51 -23.26
N MET A 840 6.36 -15.81 -22.16
CA MET A 840 7.65 -15.30 -21.72
C MET A 840 7.88 -15.72 -20.27
N ARG A 841 9.05 -16.29 -19.98
CA ARG A 841 9.44 -16.79 -18.66
C ARG A 841 10.83 -16.33 -18.27
N ASN A 842 11.03 -16.16 -16.95
CA ASN A 842 12.32 -15.81 -16.37
C ASN A 842 12.88 -14.47 -16.87
N ASN A 843 12.02 -13.54 -17.22
CA ASN A 843 12.45 -12.22 -17.64
C ASN A 843 13.07 -11.48 -16.44
N PRO A 844 14.31 -10.97 -16.54
CA PRO A 844 14.98 -10.26 -15.45
C PRO A 844 14.29 -8.94 -15.05
N LEU A 845 13.40 -8.43 -15.89
CA LEU A 845 12.54 -7.31 -15.57
C LEU A 845 11.33 -7.70 -14.72
N GLY A 846 11.14 -9.02 -14.45
CA GLY A 846 9.99 -9.55 -13.71
C GLY A 846 8.68 -9.50 -14.50
N ILE A 847 8.73 -9.42 -15.83
CA ILE A 847 7.56 -9.39 -16.72
C ILE A 847 7.47 -10.75 -17.42
N ASP A 848 6.71 -11.65 -16.84
CA ASP A 848 6.40 -12.93 -17.48
C ASP A 848 4.93 -12.91 -17.93
N TRP A 849 4.60 -13.63 -19.00
CA TRP A 849 3.21 -13.78 -19.42
C TRP A 849 2.95 -15.11 -20.13
N ASN A 850 1.68 -15.45 -20.17
CA ASN A 850 1.14 -16.52 -20.97
C ASN A 850 -0.10 -16.00 -21.72
N MET A 851 -0.13 -16.16 -23.03
CA MET A 851 -1.20 -15.72 -23.91
C MET A 851 -1.92 -16.93 -24.47
N GLU A 852 -3.22 -16.96 -24.31
CA GLU A 852 -4.14 -17.91 -24.92
C GLU A 852 -4.75 -17.22 -26.17
N LEU A 853 -4.40 -17.74 -27.34
CA LEU A 853 -5.04 -17.29 -28.58
C LEU A 853 -6.45 -17.92 -28.65
N ASN A 854 -7.45 -17.11 -28.79
CA ASN A 854 -8.79 -17.59 -29.12
C ASN A 854 -8.92 -17.58 -30.64
N ASP A 855 -9.23 -18.72 -31.22
CA ASP A 855 -9.46 -18.91 -32.66
C ASP A 855 -10.70 -18.15 -33.15
#